data_17b94b16b0bb730089c5fe5cfff33e50
#
_entry.id   17b94b16b0bb730089c5fe5cfff33e50
#
_cell.length_a   1.000
_cell.length_b   1.000
_cell.length_c   1.000
_cell.angle_alpha   90.00
_cell.angle_beta   90.00
_cell.angle_gamma   90.00
#
_symmetry.space_group_name_H-M   'P 1'
#
loop_
_entity.id
_entity.type
_entity.pdbx_description
1 polymer ?
#
loop_
_entity_poly.entity_id
_entity_poly.type
_entity_poly.pdbx_seq_one_letter_code
_entity_poly.pdbx_strand_id
1 'polypeptide(L)'
;MRTRFFATLAVLGAFAALPAAGLAQGKSPYPARAIRHEIPMTDMIQRAFAAGTRDSTGRPGRNYWQLWTDYTISARFDPVTGLVMGHEHVVVNNDGPNPMREIVLRLDQNLFAPNVPRAEEVTDITDGMQMTALKVNGQDVALNPGAPPRRFFPGGRGAAPPPVQLAAFNLSQTVAGITLPEPVPAHGQVTLDADWHFTVPKVVAPTRGIRMGAWGDTLYQVGQWYPRVTVFDDLREGGWDTEPYLGPSEFYNNFGHFDVKLDLPAGWLVGATGILQNPDEVLTPAERAGLARALAADSTVRINGPENFGPGRETAGAAGDRLVWHFVADTAADVAWATSNQFVWDGFHAVIPGSNANVPINVMYLPGHERQYADAGPTVAHALQFYSKLWLPYVFPTMTMVDGPELGMEYPMFIMSSTGAADHEVGHEWWPMTLGTNETWYPFMDEGFNQYMNILSAADRAGHAPDLDGRGQSYGRTSGNEREAPMMWDANYGGPMYSFQAYSKAPMMLSMLGGIVGDSAVWHAMSEYAHTWRFKHPSPWDYMFFMNHALHQDLSWFWYDWLFTTDAVDGSIQGMSAMHGRTTVTVRQDGEMPSPVVLNVHFAPSGPALRRVPNAMIVDDSTATITYPVSVWWNGSRTFQATFDFGARTIERVVLDPHCRFPDKDVEDNTWPRQPAPAEPQGRGFAGRFGPPVCHG
;
A
#
# COMPACT_ATOMS: atom_id res chain seq x y z
N MET A 1 -58.59 55.78 -5.09
CA MET A 1 -59.14 56.40 -6.34
C MET A 1 -58.74 55.51 -7.52
N ARG A 2 -59.77 54.94 -8.19
CA ARG A 2 -59.83 54.38 -9.57
C ARG A 2 -58.89 53.22 -9.97
N THR A 3 -59.39 52.05 -9.80
CA THR A 3 -59.82 51.00 -10.77
C THR A 3 -59.47 51.23 -12.24
N ARG A 4 -58.84 50.21 -12.89
CA ARG A 4 -59.23 49.74 -14.24
C ARG A 4 -58.79 48.31 -14.45
N PHE A 5 -59.79 47.46 -14.70
CA PHE A 5 -59.75 46.12 -15.30
C PHE A 5 -59.27 46.16 -16.75
N PHE A 6 -58.55 45.15 -17.19
CA PHE A 6 -58.66 44.67 -18.59
C PHE A 6 -58.61 43.15 -18.61
N ALA A 7 -59.64 42.58 -19.14
CA ALA A 7 -59.81 41.17 -19.48
C ALA A 7 -59.17 40.91 -20.86
N THR A 8 -58.54 39.79 -21.05
CA THR A 8 -58.22 39.28 -22.37
C THR A 8 -58.38 37.76 -22.47
N LEU A 9 -59.19 37.37 -23.34
CA LEU A 9 -59.58 36.15 -24.01
C LEU A 9 -58.65 34.93 -23.83
N ALA A 10 -59.31 33.82 -23.46
CA ALA A 10 -58.86 32.46 -23.65
C ALA A 10 -59.11 32.01 -25.11
N VAL A 11 -58.08 31.47 -25.74
CA VAL A 11 -58.20 30.66 -26.96
C VAL A 11 -57.95 29.21 -26.59
N LEU A 12 -59.00 28.43 -26.60
CA LEU A 12 -58.97 26.95 -26.48
C LEU A 12 -58.49 26.36 -27.83
N GLY A 13 -57.28 25.84 -27.85
CA GLY A 13 -56.83 24.92 -28.90
C GLY A 13 -56.98 23.48 -28.41
N ALA A 14 -57.95 22.79 -28.95
CA ALA A 14 -58.14 21.36 -28.71
C ALA A 14 -57.07 20.55 -29.47
N PHE A 15 -56.07 20.07 -28.78
CA PHE A 15 -55.20 19.01 -29.30
C PHE A 15 -55.81 17.65 -28.90
N ALA A 16 -56.26 16.89 -29.89
CA ALA A 16 -56.68 15.51 -29.75
C ALA A 16 -55.45 14.66 -29.30
N ALA A 17 -55.42 14.23 -28.06
CA ALA A 17 -54.49 13.25 -27.55
C ALA A 17 -54.86 11.87 -28.09
N LEU A 18 -54.09 11.34 -29.01
CA LEU A 18 -54.05 9.92 -29.32
C LEU A 18 -53.54 9.18 -28.08
N PRO A 19 -54.20 8.10 -27.64
CA PRO A 19 -53.69 7.30 -26.56
C PRO A 19 -52.41 6.59 -27.08
N ALA A 20 -51.23 6.98 -26.57
CA ALA A 20 -50.07 6.14 -26.65
C ALA A 20 -50.35 4.86 -25.88
N ALA A 21 -50.47 3.76 -26.61
CA ALA A 21 -50.53 2.43 -26.02
C ALA A 21 -49.22 2.24 -25.25
N GLY A 22 -49.24 2.51 -23.94
CA GLY A 22 -48.17 2.17 -23.04
C GLY A 22 -48.02 0.65 -23.03
N LEU A 23 -47.00 0.16 -23.69
CA LEU A 23 -46.48 -1.16 -23.38
C LEU A 23 -46.20 -1.16 -21.88
N ALA A 24 -47.04 -1.86 -21.12
CA ALA A 24 -46.81 -2.12 -19.72
C ALA A 24 -45.46 -2.87 -19.65
N GLN A 25 -44.39 -2.15 -19.40
CA GLN A 25 -43.14 -2.76 -18.95
C GLN A 25 -43.50 -3.45 -17.64
N GLY A 26 -43.58 -4.78 -17.68
CA GLY A 26 -43.70 -5.57 -16.48
C GLY A 26 -42.59 -5.11 -15.53
N LYS A 27 -42.98 -4.67 -14.32
CA LYS A 27 -41.99 -4.32 -13.29
C LYS A 27 -41.06 -5.52 -13.14
N SER A 28 -39.78 -5.33 -13.40
CA SER A 28 -38.79 -6.34 -13.09
C SER A 28 -38.99 -6.76 -11.62
N PRO A 29 -39.03 -8.07 -11.31
CA PRO A 29 -39.11 -8.53 -9.92
C PRO A 29 -37.88 -8.11 -9.07
N TYR A 30 -36.82 -7.64 -9.71
CA TYR A 30 -35.61 -7.20 -9.07
C TYR A 30 -35.49 -5.68 -9.09
N PRO A 31 -34.95 -5.05 -8.03
CA PRO A 31 -34.70 -3.61 -8.02
C PRO A 31 -33.75 -3.22 -9.17
N ALA A 32 -33.93 -2.02 -9.70
CA ALA A 32 -33.00 -1.47 -10.67
C ALA A 32 -31.62 -1.34 -10.02
N ARG A 33 -30.58 -1.76 -10.75
CA ARG A 33 -29.18 -1.67 -10.31
C ARG A 33 -28.61 -0.32 -10.73
N ALA A 34 -28.08 0.44 -9.78
CA ALA A 34 -27.28 1.62 -10.09
C ALA A 34 -25.86 1.17 -10.44
N ILE A 35 -25.42 1.38 -11.68
CA ILE A 35 -24.11 0.92 -12.15
C ILE A 35 -23.14 2.07 -12.33
N ARG A 36 -23.63 3.26 -12.60
CA ARG A 36 -22.80 4.45 -12.78
C ARG A 36 -22.82 5.26 -11.48
N HIS A 37 -21.70 5.23 -10.80
CA HIS A 37 -21.48 6.00 -9.58
C HIS A 37 -20.42 7.05 -9.82
N GLU A 38 -20.52 8.18 -9.14
CA GLU A 38 -19.43 9.12 -9.01
C GLU A 38 -18.49 8.66 -7.89
N ILE A 39 -17.21 9.05 -7.96
CA ILE A 39 -16.27 8.81 -6.87
C ILE A 39 -16.73 9.62 -5.65
N PRO A 40 -17.03 8.98 -4.50
CA PRO A 40 -17.41 9.70 -3.29
C PRO A 40 -16.24 10.59 -2.83
N MET A 41 -16.48 11.86 -2.59
CA MET A 41 -15.47 12.80 -2.15
C MET A 41 -15.79 13.31 -0.75
N THR A 42 -14.82 13.17 0.17
CA THR A 42 -14.94 13.77 1.50
C THR A 42 -14.84 15.30 1.44
N ASP A 43 -15.32 16.00 2.46
CA ASP A 43 -15.21 17.45 2.54
C ASP A 43 -13.76 17.95 2.47
N MET A 44 -12.80 17.16 2.99
CA MET A 44 -11.37 17.48 2.95
C MET A 44 -10.85 17.45 1.52
N ILE A 45 -11.17 16.40 0.78
CA ILE A 45 -10.78 16.25 -0.62
C ILE A 45 -11.40 17.37 -1.47
N GLN A 46 -12.68 17.70 -1.26
CA GLN A 46 -13.31 18.83 -1.95
C GLN A 46 -12.61 20.15 -1.67
N ARG A 47 -12.20 20.40 -0.41
CA ARG A 47 -11.43 21.59 -0.04
C ARG A 47 -10.06 21.61 -0.71
N ALA A 48 -9.34 20.48 -0.75
CA ALA A 48 -8.04 20.36 -1.41
C ALA A 48 -8.12 20.67 -2.92
N PHE A 49 -9.15 20.13 -3.59
CA PHE A 49 -9.42 20.48 -5.01
C PHE A 49 -9.74 21.96 -5.19
N ALA A 50 -10.58 22.53 -4.34
CA ALA A 50 -10.94 23.95 -4.39
C ALA A 50 -9.73 24.86 -4.14
N ALA A 51 -8.81 24.46 -3.26
CA ALA A 51 -7.56 25.17 -2.98
C ALA A 51 -6.53 25.02 -4.11
N GLY A 52 -6.72 24.06 -5.04
CA GLY A 52 -5.80 23.75 -6.11
C GLY A 52 -4.51 23.06 -5.64
N THR A 53 -4.53 22.44 -4.48
CA THR A 53 -3.45 21.58 -4.01
C THR A 53 -3.52 20.20 -4.64
N ARG A 54 -4.71 19.77 -5.07
CA ARG A 54 -4.98 18.57 -5.85
C ARG A 54 -5.60 18.93 -7.18
N ASP A 55 -5.38 18.08 -8.20
CA ASP A 55 -5.85 18.30 -9.55
C ASP A 55 -6.83 17.23 -9.99
N SER A 56 -7.86 17.59 -10.76
CA SER A 56 -8.87 16.64 -11.24
C SER A 56 -8.33 15.58 -12.22
N THR A 57 -7.09 15.72 -12.67
CA THR A 57 -6.38 14.69 -13.43
C THR A 57 -5.59 13.72 -12.53
N GLY A 58 -5.73 13.85 -11.20
CA GLY A 58 -5.00 13.04 -10.21
C GLY A 58 -3.52 13.41 -10.06
N ARG A 59 -3.10 14.55 -10.62
CA ARG A 59 -1.73 15.06 -10.46
C ARG A 59 -1.64 16.00 -9.26
N PRO A 60 -0.44 16.24 -8.70
CA PRO A 60 -0.24 17.33 -7.75
C PRO A 60 -0.75 18.64 -8.36
N GLY A 61 -1.61 19.33 -7.64
CA GLY A 61 -2.15 20.61 -8.08
C GLY A 61 -1.07 21.69 -8.10
N ARG A 62 -1.34 22.81 -8.78
CA ARG A 62 -0.39 23.93 -8.89
C ARG A 62 0.01 24.54 -7.55
N ASN A 63 -0.80 24.34 -6.51
CA ASN A 63 -0.58 24.84 -5.17
C ASN A 63 -0.22 23.69 -4.20
N TYR A 64 0.24 22.52 -4.72
CA TYR A 64 0.67 21.40 -3.89
C TYR A 64 1.81 21.82 -2.96
N TRP A 65 1.78 21.37 -1.73
CA TRP A 65 2.80 21.56 -0.72
C TRP A 65 2.85 20.35 0.22
N GLN A 66 3.94 20.18 0.92
CA GLN A 66 4.12 19.21 1.99
C GLN A 66 5.16 19.74 2.97
N LEU A 67 5.25 19.16 4.17
CA LEU A 67 6.38 19.41 5.06
C LEU A 67 7.62 18.68 4.55
N TRP A 68 8.76 19.21 4.96
CA TRP A 68 10.06 18.58 4.81
C TRP A 68 10.75 18.62 6.17
N THR A 69 11.27 17.47 6.65
CA THR A 69 11.84 17.35 8.00
C THR A 69 13.24 16.75 7.94
N ASP A 70 14.24 17.51 8.35
CA ASP A 70 15.62 17.07 8.37
C ASP A 70 16.05 16.70 9.80
N TYR A 71 16.64 15.53 9.95
CA TYR A 71 17.03 14.96 11.24
C TYR A 71 18.54 14.79 11.35
N THR A 72 19.11 15.22 12.48
CA THR A 72 20.43 14.86 12.93
C THR A 72 20.30 14.11 14.24
N ILE A 73 20.51 12.79 14.22
CA ILE A 73 20.29 11.91 15.36
C ILE A 73 21.61 11.33 15.85
N SER A 74 21.85 11.38 17.16
CA SER A 74 22.94 10.67 17.81
C SER A 74 22.38 9.77 18.89
N ALA A 75 22.61 8.46 18.78
CA ALA A 75 22.10 7.51 19.75
C ALA A 75 23.21 6.59 20.28
N ARG A 76 23.14 6.31 21.57
CA ARG A 76 23.99 5.34 22.25
C ARG A 76 23.17 4.12 22.63
N PHE A 77 23.65 2.96 22.25
CA PHE A 77 23.04 1.68 22.56
C PHE A 77 23.87 0.86 23.56
N ASP A 78 23.20 0.31 24.55
CA ASP A 78 23.76 -0.66 25.51
C ASP A 78 23.13 -2.04 25.28
N PRO A 79 23.83 -3.01 24.68
CA PRO A 79 23.28 -4.33 24.40
C PRO A 79 23.07 -5.18 25.65
N VAL A 80 23.66 -4.81 26.80
CA VAL A 80 23.44 -5.56 28.06
C VAL A 80 22.05 -5.28 28.63
N THR A 81 21.60 -4.06 28.53
CA THR A 81 20.30 -3.61 29.05
C THR A 81 19.22 -3.47 27.99
N GLY A 82 19.61 -3.43 26.71
CA GLY A 82 18.72 -3.09 25.59
C GLY A 82 18.36 -1.61 25.55
N LEU A 83 19.05 -0.75 26.31
CA LEU A 83 18.75 0.66 26.43
C LEU A 83 19.31 1.46 25.22
N VAL A 84 18.44 2.22 24.57
CA VAL A 84 18.78 3.25 23.60
C VAL A 84 18.61 4.62 24.24
N MET A 85 19.63 5.45 24.17
CA MET A 85 19.61 6.86 24.62
C MET A 85 19.94 7.74 23.40
N GLY A 86 19.04 8.63 23.03
CA GLY A 86 19.16 9.47 21.86
C GLY A 86 19.09 10.96 22.14
N HIS A 87 19.74 11.69 21.28
CA HIS A 87 19.58 13.12 21.10
C HIS A 87 19.31 13.38 19.62
N GLU A 88 18.33 14.22 19.34
CA GLU A 88 18.03 14.62 17.96
C GLU A 88 17.89 16.12 17.83
N HIS A 89 18.35 16.64 16.70
CA HIS A 89 18.08 17.97 16.20
C HIS A 89 17.22 17.83 14.94
N VAL A 90 16.02 18.42 14.94
CA VAL A 90 15.08 18.34 13.83
C VAL A 90 14.83 19.72 13.26
N VAL A 91 14.93 19.85 11.95
CA VAL A 91 14.56 21.06 11.24
C VAL A 91 13.25 20.78 10.48
N VAL A 92 12.19 21.50 10.87
CA VAL A 92 10.85 21.39 10.25
C VAL A 92 10.64 22.57 9.32
N ASN A 93 10.53 22.31 8.02
CA ASN A 93 10.26 23.31 7.00
C ASN A 93 8.76 23.37 6.72
N ASN A 94 8.11 24.47 7.07
CA ASN A 94 6.69 24.70 6.75
C ASN A 94 6.56 25.24 5.32
N ASP A 95 6.55 24.37 4.33
CA ASP A 95 6.34 24.77 2.93
C ASP A 95 4.87 25.08 2.61
N GLY A 96 3.97 24.86 3.60
CA GLY A 96 2.55 25.15 3.49
C GLY A 96 2.20 26.63 3.52
N PRO A 97 1.02 26.99 2.99
CA PRO A 97 0.53 28.39 2.93
C PRO A 97 0.02 28.92 4.27
N ASN A 98 -0.11 28.05 5.28
CA ASN A 98 -0.70 28.39 6.55
C ASN A 98 0.32 28.35 7.69
N PRO A 99 0.21 29.24 8.70
CA PRO A 99 1.07 29.18 9.87
C PRO A 99 0.73 27.97 10.75
N MET A 100 1.75 27.26 11.25
CA MET A 100 1.59 26.17 12.22
C MET A 100 1.58 26.72 13.66
N ARG A 101 0.56 26.35 14.44
CA ARG A 101 0.38 26.77 15.84
C ARG A 101 0.75 25.71 16.86
N GLU A 102 1.00 24.51 16.38
CA GLU A 102 1.43 23.35 17.15
C GLU A 102 2.34 22.50 16.28
N ILE A 103 3.13 21.63 16.89
CA ILE A 103 3.86 20.57 16.23
C ILE A 103 3.38 19.26 16.84
N VAL A 104 3.11 18.27 16.01
CA VAL A 104 2.67 16.95 16.48
C VAL A 104 3.81 15.95 16.27
N LEU A 105 4.07 15.16 17.32
CA LEU A 105 5.10 14.11 17.33
C LEU A 105 4.45 12.73 17.41
N ARG A 106 5.03 11.77 16.71
CA ARG A 106 4.82 10.34 16.93
C ARG A 106 5.87 9.82 17.91
N LEU A 107 5.40 9.08 18.91
CA LEU A 107 6.20 8.44 19.93
C LEU A 107 5.83 6.95 19.95
N ASP A 108 6.10 6.25 18.83
CA ASP A 108 5.59 4.90 18.58
C ASP A 108 6.09 3.87 19.60
N GLN A 109 7.26 4.12 20.24
CA GLN A 109 7.76 3.32 21.36
C GLN A 109 6.80 3.25 22.54
N ASN A 110 5.89 4.20 22.68
CA ASN A 110 4.86 4.19 23.71
C ASN A 110 3.82 3.07 23.49
N LEU A 111 3.81 2.40 22.31
CA LEU A 111 3.05 1.17 22.14
C LEU A 111 3.41 0.13 23.23
N PHE A 112 4.66 0.10 23.69
CA PHE A 112 5.15 -0.82 24.72
C PHE A 112 4.99 -0.26 26.14
N ALA A 113 4.52 0.96 26.33
CA ALA A 113 4.29 1.54 27.66
C ALA A 113 3.02 0.97 28.30
N PRO A 114 2.91 0.95 29.66
CA PRO A 114 1.69 0.57 30.35
C PRO A 114 0.52 1.50 29.99
N ASN A 115 -0.70 0.94 29.91
CA ASN A 115 -1.96 1.68 29.73
C ASN A 115 -2.09 2.52 28.44
N VAL A 116 -1.34 2.19 27.41
CA VAL A 116 -1.51 2.76 26.07
C VAL A 116 -2.49 1.89 25.26
N PRO A 117 -3.41 2.49 24.50
CA PRO A 117 -4.29 1.73 23.60
C PRO A 117 -3.50 0.91 22.57
N ARG A 118 -3.95 -0.32 22.33
CA ARG A 118 -3.38 -1.25 21.34
C ARG A 118 -4.50 -1.98 20.62
N ALA A 119 -4.31 -2.26 19.35
CA ALA A 119 -5.19 -3.15 18.59
C ALA A 119 -4.77 -4.63 18.77
N GLU A 120 -3.50 -4.87 19.08
CA GLU A 120 -2.93 -6.19 19.31
C GLU A 120 -2.11 -6.23 20.61
N GLU A 121 -1.97 -7.44 21.20
CA GLU A 121 -1.14 -7.61 22.40
C GLU A 121 0.34 -7.57 22.03
N VAL A 122 1.12 -6.85 22.83
CA VAL A 122 2.59 -6.89 22.76
C VAL A 122 3.15 -7.87 23.78
N THR A 123 4.27 -8.52 23.47
CA THR A 123 4.84 -9.59 24.30
C THR A 123 5.67 -9.09 25.46
N ASP A 124 6.13 -7.84 25.39
CA ASP A 124 6.93 -7.20 26.44
C ASP A 124 6.41 -5.79 26.71
N ILE A 125 6.30 -5.43 27.97
CA ILE A 125 5.92 -4.09 28.41
C ILE A 125 7.15 -3.42 29.00
N THR A 126 7.54 -2.31 28.36
CA THR A 126 8.64 -1.45 28.78
C THR A 126 8.07 -0.13 29.37
N ASP A 127 8.93 0.83 29.63
CA ASP A 127 8.50 2.18 30.02
C ASP A 127 8.10 3.06 28.82
N GLY A 128 8.23 2.52 27.56
CA GLY A 128 8.03 3.28 26.33
C GLY A 128 9.07 4.38 26.13
N MET A 129 8.74 5.38 25.32
CA MET A 129 9.59 6.55 25.04
C MET A 129 9.58 7.51 26.24
N GLN A 130 10.75 7.76 26.79
CA GLN A 130 10.94 8.73 27.88
C GLN A 130 11.63 9.99 27.32
N MET A 131 10.86 11.04 27.11
CA MET A 131 11.37 12.36 26.73
C MET A 131 11.94 13.04 27.99
N THR A 132 13.24 13.33 28.02
CA THR A 132 13.91 13.93 29.19
C THR A 132 14.18 15.42 29.02
N ALA A 133 14.32 15.90 27.79
CA ALA A 133 14.41 17.32 27.45
C ALA A 133 13.80 17.57 26.07
N LEU A 134 13.25 18.75 25.88
CA LEU A 134 12.76 19.24 24.60
C LEU A 134 12.93 20.75 24.50
N LYS A 135 13.43 21.22 23.36
CA LYS A 135 13.51 22.66 23.04
C LYS A 135 12.87 22.93 21.69
N VAL A 136 12.33 24.11 21.54
CA VAL A 136 11.84 24.67 20.28
C VAL A 136 12.57 25.98 20.04
N ASN A 137 13.28 26.10 18.92
CA ASN A 137 14.12 27.25 18.59
C ASN A 137 15.07 27.63 19.76
N GLY A 138 15.64 26.63 20.45
CA GLY A 138 16.52 26.78 21.60
C GLY A 138 15.83 27.12 22.93
N GLN A 139 14.51 27.28 22.97
CA GLN A 139 13.75 27.55 24.19
C GLN A 139 13.24 26.25 24.82
N ASP A 140 13.42 26.09 26.12
CA ASP A 140 12.95 24.92 26.85
C ASP A 140 11.43 24.79 26.82
N VAL A 141 10.95 23.58 26.55
CA VAL A 141 9.53 23.20 26.48
C VAL A 141 9.13 22.58 27.83
N ALA A 142 8.02 23.02 28.41
CA ALA A 142 7.46 22.40 29.60
C ALA A 142 6.89 21.01 29.24
N LEU A 143 7.41 19.93 29.84
CA LEU A 143 6.97 18.56 29.58
C LEU A 143 5.79 18.21 30.46
N ASN A 144 4.63 17.88 29.86
CA ASN A 144 3.38 17.49 30.55
C ASN A 144 3.01 18.42 31.74
N PRO A 145 2.93 19.75 31.57
CA PRO A 145 2.73 20.68 32.70
C PRO A 145 1.33 20.63 33.33
N GLY A 146 0.51 19.65 32.96
CA GLY A 146 -0.87 19.46 33.38
C GLY A 146 -1.78 19.07 32.25
N ALA A 147 -3.09 19.23 32.38
CA ALA A 147 -4.03 18.90 31.29
C ALA A 147 -3.80 19.84 30.11
N PRO A 148 -3.85 19.29 28.86
CA PRO A 148 -3.72 20.11 27.66
C PRO A 148 -4.79 21.20 27.63
N PRO A 149 -4.52 22.36 27.03
CA PRO A 149 -5.50 23.44 26.93
C PRO A 149 -6.74 22.91 26.19
N ARG A 150 -7.92 23.05 26.82
CA ARG A 150 -9.18 22.66 26.16
C ARG A 150 -9.33 23.49 24.90
N ARG A 151 -9.52 22.85 23.75
CA ARG A 151 -9.88 23.54 22.50
C ARG A 151 -11.11 24.39 22.77
N PHE A 152 -10.95 25.70 22.64
CA PHE A 152 -12.02 26.67 22.91
C PHE A 152 -12.97 26.67 21.71
N PHE A 153 -14.20 26.19 21.92
CA PHE A 153 -15.26 26.41 20.92
C PHE A 153 -15.67 27.91 21.00
N PRO A 154 -15.61 28.67 19.88
CA PRO A 154 -16.02 30.06 19.88
C PRO A 154 -17.55 30.14 20.06
N GLY A 155 -18.00 30.45 21.28
CA GLY A 155 -19.44 30.55 21.59
C GLY A 155 -19.77 30.97 23.01
N GLY A 156 -18.82 30.95 23.93
CA GLY A 156 -18.98 31.39 25.29
C GLY A 156 -18.54 32.86 25.50
N ARG A 157 -19.40 33.71 25.97
CA ARG A 157 -19.02 35.03 26.51
C ARG A 157 -18.23 34.80 27.82
N GLY A 158 -16.91 34.72 27.75
CA GLY A 158 -16.00 34.47 28.85
C GLY A 158 -14.67 35.20 28.67
N ALA A 159 -13.85 35.24 29.71
CA ALA A 159 -12.54 35.90 29.74
C ALA A 159 -11.65 35.49 28.53
N ALA A 160 -10.74 36.39 28.15
CA ALA A 160 -9.74 36.07 27.12
C ALA A 160 -9.04 34.75 27.48
N PRO A 161 -8.78 33.88 26.49
CA PRO A 161 -8.06 32.63 26.75
C PRO A 161 -6.70 32.96 27.40
N PRO A 162 -6.21 32.11 28.31
CA PRO A 162 -4.89 32.30 28.90
C PRO A 162 -3.83 32.27 27.75
N PRO A 163 -2.72 32.99 27.94
CA PRO A 163 -1.64 32.94 26.94
C PRO A 163 -1.17 31.51 26.73
N VAL A 164 -0.97 31.14 25.44
CA VAL A 164 -0.44 29.82 25.06
C VAL A 164 0.97 29.70 25.62
N GLN A 165 1.25 28.61 26.33
CA GLN A 165 2.59 28.30 26.82
C GLN A 165 3.31 27.39 25.84
N LEU A 166 4.63 27.50 25.76
CA LEU A 166 5.48 26.53 25.08
C LEU A 166 5.53 25.26 25.93
N ALA A 167 4.73 24.27 25.54
CA ALA A 167 4.54 23.06 26.33
C ALA A 167 4.24 21.84 25.42
N ALA A 168 4.71 20.67 25.84
CA ALA A 168 4.40 19.39 25.24
C ALA A 168 3.43 18.59 26.11
N PHE A 169 2.45 17.96 25.48
CA PHE A 169 1.37 17.21 26.12
C PHE A 169 1.27 15.81 25.53
N ASN A 170 0.70 14.89 26.28
CA ASN A 170 0.47 13.48 25.88
C ASN A 170 1.76 12.71 25.59
N LEU A 171 2.87 13.08 26.21
CA LEU A 171 4.16 12.41 26.00
C LEU A 171 4.19 10.93 26.41
N SER A 172 3.16 10.43 27.09
CA SER A 172 2.96 9.02 27.42
C SER A 172 2.05 8.27 26.41
N GLN A 173 1.62 8.92 25.35
CA GLN A 173 0.81 8.35 24.27
C GLN A 173 1.66 8.21 23.00
N THR A 174 1.17 7.49 22.01
CA THR A 174 1.86 7.34 20.70
C THR A 174 1.80 8.61 19.85
N VAL A 175 0.96 9.57 20.22
CA VAL A 175 0.88 10.91 19.61
C VAL A 175 0.94 11.99 20.69
N ALA A 176 1.87 12.91 20.55
CA ALA A 176 2.08 14.03 21.44
C ALA A 176 1.99 15.36 20.68
N GLY A 177 1.58 16.43 21.35
CA GLY A 177 1.48 17.77 20.76
C GLY A 177 2.34 18.79 21.50
N ILE A 178 2.99 19.67 20.76
CA ILE A 178 3.75 20.82 21.28
C ILE A 178 2.99 22.07 20.90
N THR A 179 2.49 22.83 21.90
CA THR A 179 1.84 24.12 21.68
C THR A 179 2.87 25.22 21.49
N LEU A 180 2.69 26.06 20.48
CA LEU A 180 3.58 27.15 20.15
C LEU A 180 2.95 28.49 20.55
N PRO A 181 3.58 29.33 21.44
CA PRO A 181 3.12 30.66 21.74
C PRO A 181 3.04 31.55 20.50
N GLU A 182 4.05 31.42 19.64
CA GLU A 182 4.11 32.11 18.36
C GLU A 182 4.05 31.05 17.22
N PRO A 183 3.12 31.19 16.28
CA PRO A 183 3.02 30.27 15.16
C PRO A 183 4.25 30.31 14.26
N VAL A 184 4.68 29.16 13.74
CA VAL A 184 5.62 29.10 12.64
C VAL A 184 4.94 29.67 11.41
N PRO A 185 5.45 30.74 10.78
CA PRO A 185 4.78 31.35 9.64
C PRO A 185 4.73 30.41 8.42
N ALA A 186 3.84 30.71 7.48
CA ALA A 186 3.88 30.09 6.16
C ALA A 186 5.28 30.26 5.54
N HIS A 187 5.81 29.23 4.93
CA HIS A 187 7.16 29.17 4.35
C HIS A 187 8.27 29.48 5.37
N GLY A 188 7.98 29.24 6.65
CA GLY A 188 8.93 29.41 7.75
C GLY A 188 9.53 28.08 8.19
N GLN A 189 10.42 28.17 9.16
CA GLN A 189 11.16 27.03 9.71
C GLN A 189 11.08 27.06 11.23
N VAL A 190 11.13 25.88 11.84
CA VAL A 190 11.28 25.71 13.30
C VAL A 190 12.25 24.57 13.58
N THR A 191 13.02 24.70 14.66
CA THR A 191 13.93 23.65 15.11
C THR A 191 13.44 23.02 16.40
N LEU A 192 13.62 21.70 16.53
CA LEU A 192 13.43 20.94 17.75
C LEU A 192 14.76 20.33 18.18
N ASP A 193 15.05 20.36 19.46
CA ASP A 193 16.15 19.59 20.07
C ASP A 193 15.53 18.72 21.16
N ALA A 194 15.72 17.40 21.08
CA ALA A 194 15.11 16.45 22.01
C ALA A 194 16.11 15.45 22.56
N ASP A 195 16.07 15.21 23.87
CA ASP A 195 16.76 14.10 24.54
C ASP A 195 15.73 13.08 24.98
N TRP A 196 16.00 11.81 24.68
CA TRP A 196 15.06 10.73 24.95
C TRP A 196 15.77 9.38 25.19
N HIS A 197 15.04 8.42 25.74
CA HIS A 197 15.50 7.04 25.85
C HIS A 197 14.33 6.07 25.90
N PHE A 198 14.60 4.81 25.53
CA PHE A 198 13.70 3.67 25.69
C PHE A 198 14.48 2.36 25.76
N THR A 199 13.82 1.30 26.19
CA THR A 199 14.40 -0.07 26.16
C THR A 199 13.77 -0.84 25.02
N VAL A 200 14.60 -1.47 24.17
CA VAL A 200 14.12 -2.34 23.08
C VAL A 200 13.37 -3.54 23.69
N PRO A 201 12.11 -3.78 23.28
CA PRO A 201 11.32 -4.88 23.83
C PRO A 201 11.92 -6.25 23.49
N LYS A 202 11.77 -7.20 24.39
CA LYS A 202 12.21 -8.59 24.17
C LYS A 202 11.11 -9.37 23.47
N VAL A 203 11.47 -10.10 22.44
CA VAL A 203 10.55 -10.94 21.69
C VAL A 203 10.72 -12.39 22.15
N VAL A 204 9.66 -12.96 22.71
CA VAL A 204 9.66 -14.36 23.21
C VAL A 204 9.24 -15.34 22.11
N ALA A 205 8.48 -14.87 21.13
CA ALA A 205 8.04 -15.65 19.96
C ALA A 205 7.87 -14.70 18.77
N PRO A 206 7.96 -15.18 17.52
CA PRO A 206 7.65 -14.33 16.38
C PRO A 206 6.23 -13.78 16.52
N THR A 207 6.13 -12.50 16.81
CA THR A 207 4.85 -11.78 16.88
C THR A 207 4.83 -10.81 15.69
N ARG A 208 3.76 -10.85 14.91
CA ARG A 208 3.59 -9.92 13.79
C ARG A 208 3.31 -8.51 14.33
N GLY A 209 3.82 -7.51 13.63
CA GLY A 209 3.45 -6.11 13.87
C GLY A 209 4.21 -5.41 14.98
N ILE A 210 5.33 -5.94 15.49
CA ILE A 210 6.11 -5.25 16.54
C ILE A 210 7.14 -4.27 15.99
N ARG A 211 7.49 -4.35 14.72
CA ARG A 211 8.43 -3.44 14.00
C ARG A 211 9.81 -3.34 14.65
N MET A 212 10.09 -4.06 15.73
CA MET A 212 11.36 -4.09 16.43
C MET A 212 11.40 -5.20 17.44
N GLY A 213 12.59 -5.51 17.94
CA GLY A 213 12.72 -6.43 19.06
C GLY A 213 14.15 -6.91 19.28
N ALA A 214 14.36 -7.48 20.46
CA ALA A 214 15.59 -8.17 20.81
C ALA A 214 15.40 -9.68 20.68
N TRP A 215 16.32 -10.34 19.99
CA TRP A 215 16.40 -11.79 19.90
C TRP A 215 17.52 -12.31 20.80
N GLY A 216 17.16 -12.72 22.00
CA GLY A 216 18.12 -13.00 23.05
C GLY A 216 18.94 -11.74 23.42
N ASP A 217 20.23 -11.95 23.66
CA ASP A 217 21.18 -10.85 23.95
C ASP A 217 22.17 -10.65 22.78
N THR A 218 21.81 -11.10 21.58
CA THR A 218 22.73 -11.18 20.44
C THR A 218 22.31 -10.38 19.22
N LEU A 219 21.01 -10.13 19.04
CA LEU A 219 20.47 -9.41 17.89
C LEU A 219 19.37 -8.45 18.33
N TYR A 220 19.42 -7.25 17.78
CA TYR A 220 18.42 -6.20 17.98
C TYR A 220 18.02 -5.62 16.62
N GLN A 221 16.69 -5.58 16.35
CA GLN A 221 16.09 -4.81 15.28
C GLN A 221 15.41 -3.59 15.88
N VAL A 222 15.67 -2.41 15.34
CA VAL A 222 15.24 -1.14 15.93
C VAL A 222 14.63 -0.25 14.85
N GLY A 223 13.31 -0.25 14.81
CA GLY A 223 12.49 0.59 13.97
C GLY A 223 11.59 1.52 14.79
N GLN A 224 11.04 2.57 14.19
CA GLN A 224 10.12 3.53 14.83
C GLN A 224 10.66 4.01 16.19
N TRP A 225 11.92 4.36 16.25
CA TRP A 225 12.76 4.40 17.44
C TRP A 225 13.12 5.80 17.95
N TYR A 226 12.75 6.85 17.23
CA TYR A 226 13.02 8.24 17.57
C TYR A 226 11.71 9.04 17.51
N PRO A 227 11.57 10.16 18.24
CA PRO A 227 10.43 11.05 18.11
C PRO A 227 10.32 11.61 16.69
N ARG A 228 9.20 11.40 16.02
CA ARG A 228 9.01 11.85 14.64
C ARG A 228 7.97 12.96 14.55
N VAL A 229 8.24 13.97 13.75
CA VAL A 229 7.23 14.97 13.38
C VAL A 229 6.24 14.32 12.42
N THR A 230 4.96 14.35 12.76
CA THR A 230 3.92 13.77 11.91
C THR A 230 3.75 14.54 10.61
N VAL A 231 3.05 13.96 9.64
CA VAL A 231 2.72 14.67 8.41
C VAL A 231 1.75 15.81 8.71
N PHE A 232 1.99 16.97 8.09
CA PHE A 232 1.10 18.10 8.06
C PHE A 232 0.76 18.40 6.61
N ASP A 233 -0.49 18.19 6.21
CA ASP A 233 -0.94 18.27 4.83
C ASP A 233 -2.31 18.95 4.67
N ASP A 234 -2.78 19.02 3.43
CA ASP A 234 -4.07 19.61 3.05
C ASP A 234 -5.26 18.65 3.19
N LEU A 235 -5.02 17.37 3.57
CA LEU A 235 -6.02 16.32 3.62
C LEU A 235 -6.58 16.08 5.04
N ARG A 236 -6.18 16.90 6.01
CA ARG A 236 -6.58 16.79 7.42
C ARG A 236 -7.25 18.05 7.92
N GLU A 237 -8.18 17.89 8.85
CA GLU A 237 -8.69 19.03 9.62
C GLU A 237 -7.60 19.50 10.59
N GLY A 238 -7.16 20.75 10.44
CA GLY A 238 -6.03 21.28 11.19
C GLY A 238 -4.66 20.93 10.63
N GLY A 239 -4.60 20.09 9.61
CA GLY A 239 -3.40 19.76 8.83
C GLY A 239 -2.58 18.58 9.37
N TRP A 240 -2.54 18.36 10.68
CA TRP A 240 -1.72 17.34 11.32
C TRP A 240 -2.32 15.93 11.25
N ASP A 241 -1.49 14.93 10.95
CA ASP A 241 -1.83 13.55 11.21
C ASP A 241 -1.73 13.28 12.73
N THR A 242 -2.87 12.97 13.33
CA THR A 242 -3.02 12.71 14.76
C THR A 242 -3.53 11.31 15.05
N GLU A 243 -3.52 10.43 14.04
CA GLU A 243 -3.96 9.05 14.21
C GLU A 243 -3.00 8.30 15.15
N PRO A 244 -3.49 7.63 16.21
CA PRO A 244 -2.62 6.93 17.14
C PRO A 244 -1.99 5.71 16.46
N TYR A 245 -0.77 5.36 16.87
CA TYR A 245 -0.17 4.09 16.52
C TYR A 245 -0.69 3.00 17.47
N LEU A 246 -1.44 2.03 16.94
CA LEU A 246 -2.04 0.94 17.72
C LEU A 246 -1.38 -0.44 17.48
N GLY A 247 -0.36 -0.49 16.62
CA GLY A 247 0.39 -1.70 16.27
C GLY A 247 0.27 -2.10 14.80
N PRO A 248 -0.94 -2.35 14.24
CA PRO A 248 -1.09 -2.85 12.87
C PRO A 248 -0.76 -1.86 11.76
N SER A 249 -0.91 -0.55 12.02
CA SER A 249 -0.61 0.48 11.00
C SER A 249 0.89 0.64 10.76
N GLU A 250 1.24 1.06 9.56
CA GLU A 250 2.60 1.26 9.13
C GLU A 250 2.93 2.75 8.98
N PHE A 251 3.39 3.20 7.82
CA PHE A 251 3.97 4.53 7.70
C PHE A 251 2.99 5.61 7.21
N TYR A 252 3.18 6.80 7.70
CA TYR A 252 2.83 8.06 7.07
C TYR A 252 3.78 9.12 7.62
N ASN A 253 4.88 9.34 6.91
CA ASN A 253 6.00 10.15 7.39
C ASN A 253 6.39 11.20 6.36
N ASN A 254 6.93 12.34 6.84
CA ASN A 254 7.52 13.35 5.98
C ASN A 254 8.82 12.84 5.37
N PHE A 255 9.11 13.26 4.15
CA PHE A 255 10.44 13.09 3.57
C PHE A 255 11.43 14.10 4.13
N GLY A 256 12.70 13.71 4.20
CA GLY A 256 13.76 14.57 4.67
C GLY A 256 15.16 13.99 4.51
N HIS A 257 16.11 14.72 5.06
CA HIS A 257 17.49 14.29 5.20
C HIS A 257 17.71 13.70 6.59
N PHE A 258 18.45 12.59 6.67
CA PHE A 258 18.81 11.95 7.92
C PHE A 258 20.33 11.80 8.03
N ASP A 259 20.91 12.39 9.08
CA ASP A 259 22.31 12.20 9.53
C ASP A 259 22.27 11.46 10.87
N VAL A 260 22.62 10.18 10.88
CA VAL A 260 22.42 9.28 12.02
C VAL A 260 23.76 8.74 12.52
N LYS A 261 24.04 8.93 13.81
CA LYS A 261 25.22 8.40 14.49
C LYS A 261 24.81 7.44 15.58
N LEU A 262 25.28 6.20 15.49
CA LEU A 262 24.98 5.11 16.42
C LEU A 262 26.27 4.70 17.15
N ASP A 263 26.33 4.93 18.46
CA ASP A 263 27.45 4.58 19.33
C ASP A 263 27.20 3.19 19.96
N LEU A 264 27.99 2.19 19.55
CA LEU A 264 27.90 0.80 20.00
C LEU A 264 29.24 0.26 20.48
N PRO A 265 29.28 -0.81 21.32
CA PRO A 265 30.52 -1.49 21.65
C PRO A 265 31.18 -2.11 20.41
N ALA A 266 32.50 -2.11 20.36
CA ALA A 266 33.23 -2.84 19.33
C ALA A 266 32.89 -4.33 19.35
N GLY A 267 32.78 -4.94 18.14
CA GLY A 267 32.30 -6.30 17.96
C GLY A 267 30.78 -6.40 17.77
N TRP A 268 30.10 -5.27 17.53
CA TRP A 268 28.69 -5.21 17.15
C TRP A 268 28.57 -4.60 15.75
N LEU A 269 28.27 -5.43 14.75
CA LEU A 269 27.98 -4.98 13.39
C LEU A 269 26.65 -4.26 13.32
N VAL A 270 26.58 -3.23 12.48
CA VAL A 270 25.34 -2.45 12.27
C VAL A 270 24.96 -2.46 10.80
N GLY A 271 23.72 -2.86 10.51
CA GLY A 271 23.02 -2.59 9.27
C GLY A 271 22.00 -1.49 9.51
N ALA A 272 21.90 -0.52 8.63
CA ALA A 272 20.97 0.60 8.78
C ALA A 272 20.52 1.18 7.45
N THR A 273 19.44 1.97 7.49
CA THR A 273 19.05 2.88 6.43
C THR A 273 20.18 3.85 6.09
N GLY A 274 20.43 4.06 4.80
CA GLY A 274 21.40 5.05 4.33
C GLY A 274 22.79 4.50 4.03
N ILE A 275 23.71 5.40 3.68
CA ILE A 275 25.09 5.08 3.32
C ILE A 275 25.98 5.26 4.56
N LEU A 276 26.77 4.23 4.89
CA LEU A 276 27.83 4.32 5.90
C LEU A 276 28.91 5.29 5.46
N GLN A 277 29.12 6.36 6.22
CA GLN A 277 30.03 7.46 5.89
C GLN A 277 31.45 7.23 6.35
N ASN A 278 31.68 6.43 7.39
CA ASN A 278 32.97 6.24 8.03
C ASN A 278 33.42 4.76 8.10
N PRO A 279 33.39 4.01 6.97
CA PRO A 279 33.74 2.60 6.95
C PRO A 279 35.23 2.36 7.42
N ASP A 280 36.09 3.34 7.25
CA ASP A 280 37.52 3.23 7.68
C ASP A 280 37.67 3.22 9.20
N GLU A 281 36.69 3.76 9.95
CA GLU A 281 36.73 3.86 11.41
C GLU A 281 36.05 2.65 12.07
N VAL A 282 35.02 2.07 11.45
CA VAL A 282 34.19 1.05 12.08
C VAL A 282 34.40 -0.36 11.52
N LEU A 283 34.83 -0.48 10.26
CA LEU A 283 35.03 -1.77 9.59
C LEU A 283 36.54 -2.14 9.56
N THR A 284 36.79 -3.44 9.62
CA THR A 284 38.15 -3.97 9.41
C THR A 284 38.61 -3.79 7.95
N PRO A 285 39.90 -3.77 7.65
CA PRO A 285 40.38 -3.77 6.27
C PRO A 285 39.86 -4.96 5.42
N ALA A 286 39.64 -6.11 6.06
CA ALA A 286 39.11 -7.30 5.38
C ALA A 286 37.67 -7.12 4.92
N GLU A 287 36.80 -6.54 5.76
CA GLU A 287 35.42 -6.25 5.42
C GLU A 287 35.31 -5.21 4.31
N ARG A 288 36.09 -4.13 4.38
CA ARG A 288 36.13 -3.13 3.30
C ARG A 288 36.57 -3.73 1.96
N ALA A 289 37.57 -4.61 2.00
CA ALA A 289 37.97 -5.36 0.80
C ALA A 289 36.89 -6.33 0.34
N GLY A 290 36.10 -6.91 1.27
CA GLY A 290 34.94 -7.73 0.99
C GLY A 290 33.84 -6.97 0.26
N LEU A 291 33.48 -5.79 0.75
CA LEU A 291 32.51 -4.88 0.11
C LEU A 291 32.93 -4.50 -1.32
N ALA A 292 34.22 -4.14 -1.49
CA ALA A 292 34.75 -3.82 -2.82
C ALA A 292 34.64 -5.01 -3.80
N ARG A 293 34.89 -6.23 -3.32
CA ARG A 293 34.74 -7.44 -4.12
C ARG A 293 33.28 -7.71 -4.45
N ALA A 294 32.36 -7.52 -3.49
CA ALA A 294 30.91 -7.74 -3.70
C ALA A 294 30.33 -6.84 -4.80
N LEU A 295 30.81 -5.60 -4.93
CA LEU A 295 30.40 -4.67 -5.99
C LEU A 295 30.88 -5.07 -7.40
N ALA A 296 31.78 -6.03 -7.52
CA ALA A 296 32.36 -6.47 -8.79
C ALA A 296 32.14 -7.95 -9.10
N ALA A 297 31.50 -8.69 -8.19
CA ALA A 297 31.35 -10.13 -8.33
C ALA A 297 29.94 -10.50 -8.79
N ASP A 298 29.83 -11.42 -9.75
CA ASP A 298 28.54 -11.96 -10.24
C ASP A 298 27.91 -12.99 -9.26
N SER A 299 28.48 -13.14 -8.06
CA SER A 299 28.03 -14.10 -7.05
C SER A 299 28.16 -13.50 -5.65
N THR A 300 27.40 -14.06 -4.70
CA THR A 300 27.46 -13.67 -3.29
C THR A 300 28.87 -13.77 -2.74
N VAL A 301 29.33 -12.72 -2.06
CA VAL A 301 30.64 -12.63 -1.42
C VAL A 301 30.45 -12.63 0.09
N ARG A 302 31.03 -13.61 0.81
CA ARG A 302 31.09 -13.58 2.26
C ARG A 302 32.05 -12.44 2.69
N ILE A 303 31.50 -11.45 3.41
CA ILE A 303 32.22 -10.32 3.97
C ILE A 303 32.69 -10.65 5.39
N ASN A 304 31.78 -11.14 6.24
CA ASN A 304 32.07 -11.58 7.59
C ASN A 304 31.40 -12.93 7.88
N GLY A 305 32.03 -13.74 8.72
CA GLY A 305 31.55 -15.05 9.13
C GLY A 305 31.90 -15.40 10.58
N PRO A 306 31.41 -16.54 11.11
CA PRO A 306 31.58 -16.92 12.51
C PRO A 306 33.04 -16.96 12.99
N GLU A 307 33.97 -17.19 12.08
CA GLU A 307 35.42 -17.23 12.38
C GLU A 307 35.99 -15.85 12.77
N ASN A 308 35.27 -14.78 12.45
CA ASN A 308 35.68 -13.40 12.69
C ASN A 308 34.91 -12.69 13.80
N PHE A 309 34.03 -13.36 14.53
CA PHE A 309 33.24 -12.68 15.57
C PHE A 309 34.12 -12.07 16.67
N GLY A 310 33.67 -10.91 17.15
CA GLY A 310 34.25 -10.14 18.25
C GLY A 310 35.12 -8.94 17.83
N PRO A 311 35.43 -8.09 18.79
CA PRO A 311 36.18 -6.85 18.60
C PRO A 311 37.53 -7.04 17.86
N GLY A 312 37.86 -6.13 16.92
CA GLY A 312 39.05 -6.18 16.10
C GLY A 312 39.06 -7.21 14.97
N ARG A 313 37.96 -7.97 14.83
CA ARG A 313 37.75 -8.99 13.78
C ARG A 313 36.45 -8.82 13.04
N GLU A 314 35.33 -8.67 13.77
CA GLU A 314 34.01 -8.40 13.24
C GLU A 314 33.76 -6.90 13.02
N THR A 315 34.43 -6.06 13.74
CA THR A 315 34.48 -4.60 13.58
C THR A 315 35.89 -4.12 13.87
N ALA A 316 36.20 -2.90 13.51
CA ALA A 316 37.37 -2.21 14.05
C ALA A 316 37.30 -2.09 15.59
N GLY A 317 38.33 -1.60 16.22
CA GLY A 317 38.41 -1.37 17.67
C GLY A 317 38.76 -2.63 18.48
N ALA A 318 39.29 -2.43 19.68
CA ALA A 318 39.64 -3.48 20.64
C ALA A 318 38.49 -3.76 21.61
N ALA A 319 38.61 -4.83 22.40
CA ALA A 319 37.63 -5.13 23.43
C ALA A 319 37.58 -3.98 24.46
N GLY A 320 36.37 -3.48 24.72
CA GLY A 320 36.11 -2.34 25.59
C GLY A 320 36.02 -0.98 24.88
N ASP A 321 36.41 -0.90 23.60
CA ASP A 321 36.23 0.29 22.79
C ASP A 321 34.74 0.41 22.38
N ARG A 322 34.35 1.62 21.97
CA ARG A 322 33.07 1.89 21.33
C ARG A 322 33.31 2.51 19.96
N LEU A 323 32.42 2.23 19.04
CA LEU A 323 32.44 2.69 17.65
C LEU A 323 31.23 3.52 17.37
N VAL A 324 31.40 4.64 16.69
CA VAL A 324 30.30 5.49 16.23
C VAL A 324 30.08 5.22 14.74
N TRP A 325 29.02 4.53 14.42
CA TRP A 325 28.58 4.25 13.06
C TRP A 325 27.81 5.46 12.53
N HIS A 326 28.23 6.02 11.41
CA HIS A 326 27.65 7.22 10.83
C HIS A 326 26.96 6.90 9.50
N PHE A 327 25.65 6.98 9.46
CA PHE A 327 24.81 6.76 8.27
C PHE A 327 24.15 8.05 7.81
N VAL A 328 24.05 8.24 6.48
CA VAL A 328 23.35 9.36 5.87
C VAL A 328 22.36 8.83 4.83
N ALA A 329 21.12 9.33 4.91
CA ALA A 329 20.06 9.05 3.96
C ALA A 329 19.43 10.35 3.46
N ASP A 330 19.44 10.56 2.15
CA ASP A 330 18.79 11.69 1.53
C ASP A 330 17.41 11.29 1.01
N THR A 331 16.43 12.18 1.19
CA THR A 331 15.06 12.01 0.68
C THR A 331 14.42 10.69 1.15
N ALA A 332 14.66 10.33 2.40
CA ALA A 332 14.04 9.18 3.06
C ALA A 332 12.82 9.60 3.89
N ALA A 333 11.87 8.69 4.09
CA ALA A 333 10.70 8.91 4.94
C ALA A 333 10.91 8.43 6.38
N ASP A 334 11.85 7.52 6.59
CA ASP A 334 12.20 6.96 7.91
C ASP A 334 13.62 6.39 7.91
N VAL A 335 14.12 6.04 9.09
CA VAL A 335 15.38 5.34 9.29
C VAL A 335 15.23 4.25 10.34
N ALA A 336 15.78 3.08 10.04
CA ALA A 336 15.85 1.95 10.95
C ALA A 336 17.26 1.35 10.97
N TRP A 337 17.56 0.55 11.97
CA TRP A 337 18.80 -0.15 12.09
C TRP A 337 18.67 -1.49 12.81
N ALA A 338 19.61 -2.37 12.56
CA ALA A 338 19.77 -3.60 13.33
C ALA A 338 21.23 -3.80 13.70
N THR A 339 21.47 -4.53 14.77
CA THR A 339 22.82 -4.83 15.23
C THR A 339 22.90 -6.22 15.86
N SER A 340 24.05 -6.85 15.65
CA SER A 340 24.37 -8.13 16.28
C SER A 340 25.87 -8.25 16.49
N ASN A 341 26.28 -8.98 17.52
CA ASN A 341 27.66 -9.43 17.73
C ASN A 341 27.92 -10.80 17.08
N GLN A 342 27.00 -11.27 16.25
CA GLN A 342 27.06 -12.57 15.56
C GLN A 342 26.51 -12.48 14.13
N PHE A 343 26.54 -11.33 13.48
CA PHE A 343 26.11 -11.22 12.10
C PHE A 343 27.08 -11.92 11.14
N VAL A 344 26.58 -12.92 10.46
CA VAL A 344 27.13 -13.34 9.18
C VAL A 344 26.72 -12.30 8.15
N TRP A 345 27.67 -11.78 7.40
CA TRP A 345 27.45 -10.73 6.43
C TRP A 345 27.86 -11.18 5.03
N ASP A 346 26.88 -11.25 4.16
CA ASP A 346 27.02 -11.49 2.72
C ASP A 346 26.80 -10.21 1.93
N GLY A 347 27.62 -9.97 0.93
CA GLY A 347 27.51 -8.86 0.00
C GLY A 347 27.14 -9.31 -1.40
N PHE A 348 26.32 -8.53 -2.06
CA PHE A 348 25.93 -8.64 -3.46
C PHE A 348 25.78 -7.26 -4.08
N HIS A 349 25.36 -7.17 -5.35
CA HIS A 349 25.04 -5.89 -5.97
C HIS A 349 23.97 -6.05 -7.06
N ALA A 350 23.34 -4.93 -7.42
CA ALA A 350 22.43 -4.83 -8.56
C ALA A 350 22.78 -3.63 -9.43
N VAL A 351 22.91 -3.84 -10.73
CA VAL A 351 22.97 -2.74 -11.72
C VAL A 351 21.54 -2.37 -12.07
N ILE A 352 21.16 -1.15 -11.77
CA ILE A 352 19.78 -0.67 -11.87
C ILE A 352 19.47 -0.25 -13.32
N PRO A 353 18.46 -0.87 -13.96
CA PRO A 353 18.00 -0.46 -15.28
C PRO A 353 17.55 1.00 -15.32
N GLY A 354 17.93 1.72 -16.36
CA GLY A 354 17.55 3.11 -16.58
C GLY A 354 18.50 4.15 -15.95
N SER A 355 19.08 3.88 -14.76
CA SER A 355 20.08 4.75 -14.14
C SER A 355 21.50 4.25 -14.30
N ASN A 356 21.71 2.95 -14.53
CA ASN A 356 22.98 2.24 -14.49
C ASN A 356 23.74 2.38 -13.14
N ALA A 357 23.05 2.77 -12.07
CA ALA A 357 23.63 2.78 -10.73
C ALA A 357 23.99 1.35 -10.31
N ASN A 358 25.16 1.17 -9.71
CA ASN A 358 25.56 -0.11 -9.12
C ASN A 358 25.27 -0.07 -7.62
N VAL A 359 24.14 -0.64 -7.20
CA VAL A 359 23.62 -0.59 -5.84
C VAL A 359 24.19 -1.75 -5.03
N PRO A 360 24.96 -1.48 -3.95
CA PRO A 360 25.40 -2.53 -3.02
C PRO A 360 24.20 -3.12 -2.28
N ILE A 361 24.24 -4.44 -2.10
CA ILE A 361 23.26 -5.22 -1.34
C ILE A 361 23.97 -5.89 -0.18
N ASN A 362 23.54 -5.60 1.04
CA ASN A 362 24.04 -6.21 2.26
C ASN A 362 23.00 -7.18 2.81
N VAL A 363 23.39 -8.41 3.12
CA VAL A 363 22.53 -9.41 3.75
C VAL A 363 23.18 -9.84 5.06
N MET A 364 22.54 -9.54 6.19
CA MET A 364 23.07 -9.80 7.53
C MET A 364 22.13 -10.75 8.28
N TYR A 365 22.66 -11.87 8.76
CA TYR A 365 21.85 -12.90 9.40
C TYR A 365 22.64 -13.67 10.48
N LEU A 366 21.93 -14.41 11.36
CA LEU A 366 22.56 -15.19 12.41
C LEU A 366 23.12 -16.52 11.89
N PRO A 367 24.20 -17.06 12.52
CA PRO A 367 24.68 -18.42 12.26
C PRO A 367 23.57 -19.46 12.43
N GLY A 368 23.53 -20.44 11.55
CA GLY A 368 22.47 -21.45 11.49
C GLY A 368 21.32 -21.10 10.55
N HIS A 369 21.21 -19.86 10.10
CA HIS A 369 20.22 -19.42 9.12
C HIS A 369 20.75 -19.36 7.68
N GLU A 370 21.99 -19.80 7.43
CA GLU A 370 22.66 -19.71 6.12
C GLU A 370 21.81 -20.29 4.97
N ARG A 371 21.07 -21.38 5.23
CA ARG A 371 20.18 -21.99 4.23
C ARG A 371 19.02 -21.07 3.87
N GLN A 372 18.50 -20.33 4.82
CA GLN A 372 17.38 -19.40 4.64
C GLN A 372 17.81 -18.17 3.83
N TYR A 373 19.08 -17.76 3.93
CA TYR A 373 19.62 -16.56 3.27
C TYR A 373 20.51 -16.86 2.06
N ALA A 374 20.66 -18.13 1.66
CA ALA A 374 21.59 -18.54 0.57
C ALA A 374 21.33 -17.79 -0.76
N ASP A 375 20.08 -17.55 -1.10
CA ASP A 375 19.67 -16.87 -2.33
C ASP A 375 19.17 -15.42 -2.09
N ALA A 376 19.42 -14.85 -0.92
CA ALA A 376 18.90 -13.54 -0.56
C ALA A 376 19.46 -12.42 -1.46
N GLY A 377 20.77 -12.35 -1.63
CA GLY A 377 21.40 -11.35 -2.50
C GLY A 377 20.86 -11.36 -3.94
N PRO A 378 20.87 -12.51 -4.63
CA PRO A 378 20.25 -12.63 -5.96
C PRO A 378 18.75 -12.31 -5.99
N THR A 379 17.99 -12.63 -4.94
CA THR A 379 16.55 -12.33 -4.86
C THR A 379 16.31 -10.82 -4.77
N VAL A 380 17.02 -10.14 -3.88
CA VAL A 380 16.97 -8.69 -3.73
C VAL A 380 17.42 -7.99 -5.02
N ALA A 381 18.49 -8.47 -5.66
CA ALA A 381 18.97 -7.90 -6.92
C ALA A 381 17.94 -8.05 -8.05
N HIS A 382 17.29 -9.22 -8.17
CA HIS A 382 16.20 -9.43 -9.14
C HIS A 382 15.06 -8.43 -8.88
N ALA A 383 14.58 -8.32 -7.64
CA ALA A 383 13.50 -7.41 -7.26
C ALA A 383 13.84 -5.95 -7.63
N LEU A 384 15.02 -5.46 -7.23
CA LEU A 384 15.50 -4.12 -7.58
C LEU A 384 15.53 -3.88 -9.09
N GLN A 385 16.00 -4.86 -9.87
CA GLN A 385 16.07 -4.75 -11.33
C GLN A 385 14.70 -4.86 -12.00
N PHE A 386 13.85 -5.78 -11.53
CA PHE A 386 12.53 -5.99 -12.10
C PHE A 386 11.61 -4.79 -11.86
N TYR A 387 11.49 -4.32 -10.64
CA TYR A 387 10.63 -3.18 -10.31
C TYR A 387 11.15 -1.87 -10.90
N SER A 388 12.49 -1.75 -11.05
CA SER A 388 13.06 -0.62 -11.78
C SER A 388 12.64 -0.55 -13.25
N LYS A 389 12.46 -1.69 -13.91
CA LYS A 389 11.94 -1.75 -15.29
C LYS A 389 10.44 -1.52 -15.33
N LEU A 390 9.73 -2.01 -14.32
CA LEU A 390 8.27 -1.98 -14.30
C LEU A 390 7.73 -0.58 -14.00
N TRP A 391 8.34 0.13 -13.03
CA TRP A 391 7.84 1.41 -12.52
C TRP A 391 8.77 2.59 -12.83
N LEU A 392 9.83 2.71 -12.08
CA LEU A 392 10.88 3.74 -12.24
C LEU A 392 12.19 3.19 -11.66
N PRO A 393 13.36 3.67 -12.12
CA PRO A 393 14.63 3.23 -11.56
C PRO A 393 14.68 3.39 -10.04
N TYR A 394 15.20 2.39 -9.33
CA TYR A 394 15.41 2.45 -7.90
C TYR A 394 16.13 3.75 -7.51
N VAL A 395 15.56 4.46 -6.57
CA VAL A 395 15.95 5.85 -6.29
C VAL A 395 17.02 5.97 -5.21
N PHE A 396 17.23 4.91 -4.44
CA PHE A 396 18.13 4.92 -3.31
C PHE A 396 19.51 4.29 -3.64
N PRO A 397 20.57 4.65 -2.89
CA PRO A 397 21.95 4.27 -3.24
C PRO A 397 22.38 2.90 -2.72
N THR A 398 21.65 2.26 -1.82
CA THR A 398 22.01 0.99 -1.15
C THR A 398 20.78 0.19 -0.81
N MET A 399 20.96 -1.09 -0.47
CA MET A 399 19.94 -1.96 0.09
C MET A 399 20.56 -2.87 1.15
N THR A 400 19.95 -2.91 2.33
CA THR A 400 20.35 -3.78 3.43
C THR A 400 19.16 -4.65 3.86
N MET A 401 19.38 -5.95 3.93
CA MET A 401 18.42 -6.94 4.42
C MET A 401 18.95 -7.55 5.70
N VAL A 402 18.14 -7.61 6.74
CA VAL A 402 18.53 -8.15 8.04
C VAL A 402 17.61 -9.24 8.54
N ASP A 403 18.20 -10.22 9.19
CA ASP A 403 17.53 -11.27 9.98
C ASP A 403 17.09 -10.71 11.35
N GLY A 404 16.13 -11.35 11.97
CA GLY A 404 15.72 -11.01 13.34
C GLY A 404 14.31 -11.48 13.71
N PRO A 405 13.76 -10.99 14.82
CA PRO A 405 12.42 -11.35 15.27
C PRO A 405 11.30 -10.86 14.34
N GLU A 406 11.50 -9.72 13.65
CA GLU A 406 10.62 -9.26 12.58
C GLU A 406 11.20 -9.70 11.23
N LEU A 407 10.37 -10.29 10.37
CA LEU A 407 10.78 -10.83 9.07
C LEU A 407 9.86 -10.38 7.92
N GLY A 408 9.11 -9.34 8.13
CA GLY A 408 8.19 -8.76 7.16
C GLY A 408 8.04 -7.27 7.44
N MET A 409 9.12 -6.49 7.19
CA MET A 409 9.12 -5.05 7.44
C MET A 409 10.07 -4.31 6.53
N GLU A 410 9.54 -3.29 5.91
CA GLU A 410 10.23 -2.37 5.03
C GLU A 410 10.60 -1.06 5.75
N TYR A 411 11.79 -0.57 5.45
CA TYR A 411 12.24 0.81 5.70
C TYR A 411 13.02 1.26 4.48
N PRO A 412 13.14 2.55 4.20
CA PRO A 412 13.92 3.01 3.05
C PRO A 412 15.33 2.42 3.08
N MET A 413 15.74 1.72 2.02
CA MET A 413 17.07 1.08 1.91
C MET A 413 17.36 -0.03 2.93
N PHE A 414 16.38 -0.44 3.75
CA PHE A 414 16.60 -1.36 4.85
C PHE A 414 15.35 -2.21 5.10
N ILE A 415 15.46 -3.52 4.90
CA ILE A 415 14.35 -4.45 5.12
C ILE A 415 14.68 -5.47 6.22
N MET A 416 13.71 -5.77 7.06
CA MET A 416 13.75 -6.86 8.03
C MET A 416 13.01 -8.04 7.41
N SER A 417 13.75 -9.02 6.85
CA SER A 417 13.12 -10.03 6.01
C SER A 417 13.87 -11.35 5.99
N SER A 418 13.18 -12.40 5.55
CA SER A 418 13.78 -13.63 5.06
C SER A 418 13.81 -13.67 3.54
N THR A 419 14.59 -14.56 2.92
CA THR A 419 14.63 -14.70 1.46
C THR A 419 13.23 -14.94 0.85
N GLY A 420 12.35 -15.60 1.60
CA GLY A 420 10.98 -15.89 1.13
C GLY A 420 10.08 -14.66 1.00
N ALA A 421 10.32 -13.62 1.82
CA ALA A 421 9.59 -12.36 1.80
C ALA A 421 10.38 -11.22 1.12
N ALA A 422 11.66 -11.41 0.81
CA ALA A 422 12.55 -10.35 0.33
C ALA A 422 12.06 -9.63 -0.94
N ASP A 423 11.41 -10.34 -1.88
CA ASP A 423 10.84 -9.71 -3.06
C ASP A 423 9.69 -8.75 -2.71
N HIS A 424 8.90 -9.10 -1.70
CA HIS A 424 7.82 -8.29 -1.17
C HIS A 424 8.37 -7.05 -0.46
N GLU A 425 9.27 -7.22 0.51
CA GLU A 425 9.83 -6.09 1.28
C GLU A 425 10.63 -5.11 0.39
N VAL A 426 11.35 -5.61 -0.61
CA VAL A 426 12.01 -4.76 -1.62
C VAL A 426 10.99 -4.02 -2.48
N GLY A 427 9.83 -4.62 -2.74
CA GLY A 427 8.76 -3.97 -3.50
C GLY A 427 8.26 -2.70 -2.83
N HIS A 428 8.20 -2.66 -1.52
CA HIS A 428 7.84 -1.48 -0.73
C HIS A 428 8.77 -0.28 -0.93
N GLU A 429 9.96 -0.44 -1.46
CA GLU A 429 10.82 0.69 -1.84
C GLU A 429 10.14 1.60 -2.89
N TRP A 430 9.17 1.08 -3.66
CA TRP A 430 8.32 1.86 -4.56
C TRP A 430 7.00 2.25 -3.90
N TRP A 431 6.30 1.30 -3.27
CA TRP A 431 5.02 1.46 -2.61
C TRP A 431 5.14 1.03 -1.14
N PRO A 432 5.37 1.92 -0.15
CA PRO A 432 5.20 3.38 -0.18
C PRO A 432 6.49 4.20 -0.11
N MET A 433 7.70 3.62 0.06
CA MET A 433 8.91 4.38 0.43
C MET A 433 9.28 5.48 -0.58
N THR A 434 8.93 5.31 -1.85
CA THR A 434 9.09 6.36 -2.87
C THR A 434 7.85 7.25 -2.99
N LEU A 435 6.66 6.77 -2.73
CA LEU A 435 5.41 7.51 -2.96
C LEU A 435 4.74 8.10 -1.72
N GLY A 436 5.15 7.79 -0.53
CA GLY A 436 4.67 8.39 0.73
C GLY A 436 3.15 8.35 0.93
N THR A 437 2.50 7.24 0.58
CA THR A 437 1.07 7.03 0.82
C THR A 437 0.77 6.92 2.31
N ASN A 438 -0.46 7.24 2.73
CA ASN A 438 -0.89 7.04 4.09
C ASN A 438 -1.34 5.59 4.29
N GLU A 439 -0.46 4.76 4.79
CA GLU A 439 -0.68 3.34 5.02
C GLU A 439 -1.64 3.08 6.19
N THR A 440 -1.65 3.97 7.18
CA THR A 440 -2.60 3.87 8.29
C THR A 440 -4.04 3.90 7.79
N TRP A 441 -4.37 4.83 6.90
CA TRP A 441 -5.74 4.98 6.42
C TRP A 441 -6.04 4.20 5.15
N TYR A 442 -5.02 3.87 4.35
CA TYR A 442 -5.18 3.28 3.03
C TYR A 442 -4.16 2.15 2.75
N PRO A 443 -4.12 1.10 3.59
CA PRO A 443 -3.12 0.04 3.46
C PRO A 443 -3.16 -0.69 2.10
N PHE A 444 -4.24 -0.58 1.35
CA PHE A 444 -4.34 -1.17 0.02
C PHE A 444 -3.39 -0.52 -1.02
N MET A 445 -3.00 0.75 -0.82
CA MET A 445 -2.05 1.46 -1.70
C MET A 445 -0.60 1.09 -1.43
N ASP A 446 -0.35 0.51 -0.30
CA ASP A 446 0.90 -0.07 0.13
C ASP A 446 0.90 -1.57 -0.18
N GLU A 447 0.41 -2.39 0.69
CA GLU A 447 0.41 -3.85 0.63
C GLU A 447 -0.26 -4.41 -0.62
N GLY A 448 -1.38 -3.79 -1.02
CA GLY A 448 -2.14 -4.26 -2.16
C GLY A 448 -1.46 -4.01 -3.50
N PHE A 449 -0.86 -2.84 -3.69
CA PHE A 449 -0.10 -2.54 -4.89
C PHE A 449 1.18 -3.37 -4.93
N ASN A 450 1.84 -3.51 -3.80
CA ASN A 450 3.00 -4.37 -3.66
C ASN A 450 2.66 -5.83 -3.97
N GLN A 451 1.64 -6.38 -3.36
CA GLN A 451 1.21 -7.76 -3.61
C GLN A 451 0.85 -8.02 -5.09
N TYR A 452 0.27 -7.03 -5.78
CA TYR A 452 0.02 -7.14 -7.22
C TYR A 452 1.31 -7.27 -8.02
N MET A 453 2.30 -6.43 -7.75
CA MET A 453 3.57 -6.49 -8.50
C MET A 453 4.43 -7.70 -8.13
N ASN A 454 4.30 -8.24 -6.91
CA ASN A 454 4.99 -9.50 -6.54
C ASN A 454 4.52 -10.68 -7.42
N ILE A 455 3.25 -10.69 -7.86
CA ILE A 455 2.76 -11.68 -8.82
C ILE A 455 3.53 -11.58 -10.14
N LEU A 456 3.79 -10.36 -10.58
CA LEU A 456 4.54 -10.10 -11.83
C LEU A 456 6.01 -10.48 -11.67
N SER A 457 6.63 -10.11 -10.56
CA SER A 457 8.03 -10.43 -10.24
C SER A 457 8.26 -11.94 -10.12
N ALA A 458 7.38 -12.65 -9.42
CA ALA A 458 7.48 -14.09 -9.26
C ALA A 458 7.40 -14.83 -10.62
N ALA A 459 6.55 -14.36 -11.53
CA ALA A 459 6.43 -14.92 -12.86
C ALA A 459 7.69 -14.65 -13.73
N ASP A 460 8.24 -13.42 -13.67
CA ASP A 460 9.48 -13.06 -14.37
C ASP A 460 10.64 -13.93 -13.88
N ARG A 461 10.78 -14.07 -12.57
CA ARG A 461 11.82 -14.92 -11.96
C ARG A 461 11.69 -16.39 -12.35
N ALA A 462 10.47 -16.87 -12.51
CA ALA A 462 10.19 -18.24 -12.96
C ALA A 462 10.27 -18.41 -14.49
N GLY A 463 10.44 -17.33 -15.26
CA GLY A 463 10.58 -17.34 -16.70
C GLY A 463 9.28 -17.63 -17.47
N HIS A 464 8.12 -17.27 -16.93
CA HIS A 464 6.82 -17.40 -17.59
C HIS A 464 5.99 -16.12 -17.51
N ALA A 465 4.91 -16.04 -18.28
CA ALA A 465 3.97 -14.93 -18.19
C ALA A 465 3.25 -14.94 -16.82
N PRO A 466 2.91 -13.76 -16.26
CA PRO A 466 2.17 -13.69 -15.00
C PRO A 466 0.77 -14.31 -15.15
N ASP A 467 0.40 -15.16 -14.20
CA ASP A 467 -0.95 -15.70 -14.09
C ASP A 467 -1.81 -14.71 -13.28
N LEU A 468 -2.47 -13.81 -13.99
CA LEU A 468 -3.44 -12.87 -13.44
C LEU A 468 -4.88 -13.40 -13.54
N ASP A 469 -5.07 -14.43 -14.35
CA ASP A 469 -6.33 -15.17 -14.46
C ASP A 469 -6.46 -16.13 -13.26
N GLY A 470 -7.56 -16.78 -13.09
CA GLY A 470 -7.75 -17.81 -12.04
C GLY A 470 -7.73 -17.34 -10.58
N ARG A 471 -7.04 -16.26 -10.25
CA ARG A 471 -7.03 -15.67 -8.91
C ARG A 471 -8.40 -15.09 -8.54
N GLY A 472 -9.14 -14.60 -9.53
CA GLY A 472 -10.50 -14.09 -9.38
C GLY A 472 -11.44 -15.11 -8.73
N GLN A 473 -11.35 -16.37 -9.11
CA GLN A 473 -12.20 -17.42 -8.56
C GLN A 473 -11.97 -17.63 -7.04
N SER A 474 -10.73 -17.58 -6.59
CA SER A 474 -10.42 -17.74 -5.16
C SER A 474 -10.99 -16.59 -4.32
N TYR A 475 -10.83 -15.35 -4.79
CA TYR A 475 -11.39 -14.18 -4.15
C TYR A 475 -12.92 -14.15 -4.26
N GLY A 476 -13.49 -14.42 -5.45
CA GLY A 476 -14.94 -14.36 -5.72
C GLY A 476 -15.77 -15.16 -4.72
N ARG A 477 -15.33 -16.38 -4.38
CA ARG A 477 -16.02 -17.24 -3.41
C ARG A 477 -16.15 -16.65 -2.01
N THR A 478 -15.31 -15.70 -1.66
CA THR A 478 -15.32 -15.03 -0.34
C THR A 478 -15.83 -13.61 -0.41
N SER A 479 -15.94 -13.03 -1.60
CA SER A 479 -16.40 -11.66 -1.81
C SER A 479 -17.86 -11.46 -1.38
N GLY A 480 -18.16 -10.29 -0.82
CA GLY A 480 -19.49 -9.91 -0.37
C GLY A 480 -20.03 -10.70 0.83
N ASN A 481 -19.16 -11.32 1.65
CA ASN A 481 -19.60 -11.93 2.91
C ASN A 481 -19.71 -10.86 4.01
N GLU A 482 -20.42 -11.20 5.11
CA GLU A 482 -20.72 -10.26 6.20
C GLU A 482 -19.49 -9.79 7.01
N ARG A 483 -18.32 -10.34 6.77
CA ARG A 483 -17.06 -9.93 7.42
C ARG A 483 -16.20 -9.06 6.52
N GLU A 484 -16.51 -8.99 5.23
CA GLU A 484 -15.80 -8.11 4.32
C GLU A 484 -16.11 -6.65 4.64
N ALA A 485 -15.12 -5.78 4.50
CA ALA A 485 -15.26 -4.34 4.61
C ALA A 485 -14.79 -3.65 3.32
N PRO A 486 -15.19 -2.40 3.07
CA PRO A 486 -14.62 -1.58 2.00
C PRO A 486 -13.10 -1.46 2.13
N MET A 487 -12.38 -1.29 1.01
CA MET A 487 -10.92 -1.10 1.07
C MET A 487 -10.49 0.25 1.65
N MET A 488 -11.37 1.26 1.62
CA MET A 488 -11.16 2.55 2.29
C MET A 488 -11.36 2.39 3.81
N TRP A 489 -10.48 1.63 4.46
CA TRP A 489 -10.56 1.25 5.86
C TRP A 489 -9.20 1.41 6.54
N ASP A 490 -9.20 1.97 7.74
CA ASP A 490 -8.02 2.19 8.56
C ASP A 490 -7.40 0.87 9.06
N ALA A 491 -6.08 0.71 8.90
CA ALA A 491 -5.33 -0.47 9.28
C ALA A 491 -5.45 -0.79 10.78
N ASN A 492 -5.48 0.22 11.64
CA ASN A 492 -5.61 0.06 13.10
C ASN A 492 -6.90 -0.67 13.51
N TYR A 493 -7.94 -0.60 12.67
CA TYR A 493 -9.26 -1.16 12.96
C TYR A 493 -9.65 -2.30 12.01
N GLY A 494 -8.75 -2.71 11.11
CA GLY A 494 -8.99 -3.77 10.12
C GLY A 494 -9.18 -5.15 10.77
N GLY A 495 -8.54 -5.41 11.90
CA GLY A 495 -8.62 -6.68 12.62
C GLY A 495 -8.34 -7.88 11.70
N PRO A 496 -9.10 -9.00 11.83
CA PRO A 496 -8.88 -10.19 11.01
C PRO A 496 -9.07 -9.99 9.50
N MET A 497 -9.74 -8.91 9.09
CA MET A 497 -10.02 -8.62 7.68
C MET A 497 -8.91 -7.80 7.01
N TYR A 498 -7.98 -7.25 7.76
CA TYR A 498 -6.88 -6.45 7.24
C TYR A 498 -6.13 -7.18 6.11
N SER A 499 -5.64 -8.39 6.39
CA SER A 499 -4.90 -9.18 5.39
C SER A 499 -5.74 -9.52 4.16
N PHE A 500 -7.05 -9.76 4.31
CA PHE A 500 -7.92 -10.04 3.17
C PHE A 500 -8.10 -8.81 2.29
N GLN A 501 -8.31 -7.64 2.89
CA GLN A 501 -8.53 -6.39 2.17
C GLN A 501 -7.27 -5.89 1.48
N ALA A 502 -6.16 -5.81 2.20
CA ALA A 502 -4.91 -5.31 1.65
C ALA A 502 -4.25 -6.32 0.70
N TYR A 503 -4.05 -7.56 1.13
CA TYR A 503 -3.25 -8.55 0.38
C TYR A 503 -4.04 -9.38 -0.64
N SER A 504 -5.38 -9.42 -0.58
CA SER A 504 -6.19 -10.21 -1.51
C SER A 504 -7.08 -9.37 -2.40
N LYS A 505 -7.88 -8.46 -1.82
CA LYS A 505 -8.86 -7.66 -2.56
C LYS A 505 -8.20 -6.64 -3.49
N ALA A 506 -7.18 -5.93 -3.04
CA ALA A 506 -6.52 -4.90 -3.83
C ALA A 506 -5.77 -5.44 -5.06
N PRO A 507 -4.96 -6.52 -5.00
CA PRO A 507 -4.39 -7.07 -6.23
C PRO A 507 -5.44 -7.63 -7.19
N MET A 508 -6.59 -8.11 -6.69
CA MET A 508 -7.71 -8.50 -7.55
C MET A 508 -8.37 -7.33 -8.25
N MET A 509 -8.50 -6.18 -7.59
CA MET A 509 -8.94 -4.94 -8.22
C MET A 509 -8.06 -4.59 -9.41
N LEU A 510 -6.74 -4.58 -9.25
CA LEU A 510 -5.80 -4.27 -10.33
C LEU A 510 -5.82 -5.33 -11.44
N SER A 511 -5.94 -6.61 -11.07
CA SER A 511 -6.11 -7.70 -12.04
C SER A 511 -7.39 -7.53 -12.87
N MET A 512 -8.54 -7.27 -12.24
CA MET A 512 -9.80 -7.00 -12.94
C MET A 512 -9.69 -5.76 -13.83
N LEU A 513 -9.06 -4.69 -13.36
CA LEU A 513 -8.83 -3.50 -14.17
C LEU A 513 -8.05 -3.85 -15.46
N GLY A 514 -7.00 -4.64 -15.34
CA GLY A 514 -6.25 -5.15 -16.49
C GLY A 514 -7.11 -5.97 -17.46
N GLY A 515 -8.05 -6.77 -16.94
CA GLY A 515 -9.04 -7.50 -17.75
C GLY A 515 -10.02 -6.57 -18.50
N ILE A 516 -10.24 -5.35 -18.01
CA ILE A 516 -11.13 -4.36 -18.63
C ILE A 516 -10.40 -3.50 -19.67
N VAL A 517 -9.22 -2.99 -19.32
CA VAL A 517 -8.50 -1.99 -20.14
C VAL A 517 -7.23 -2.52 -20.81
N GLY A 518 -6.78 -3.71 -20.42
CA GLY A 518 -5.53 -4.34 -20.83
C GLY A 518 -4.42 -4.14 -19.79
N ASP A 519 -3.71 -5.22 -19.42
CA ASP A 519 -2.67 -5.22 -18.39
C ASP A 519 -1.55 -4.21 -18.66
N SER A 520 -1.05 -4.17 -19.89
CA SER A 520 0.01 -3.22 -20.28
C SER A 520 -0.41 -1.75 -20.10
N ALA A 521 -1.69 -1.42 -20.30
CA ALA A 521 -2.19 -0.08 -20.08
C ALA A 521 -2.21 0.27 -18.58
N VAL A 522 -2.58 -0.68 -17.73
CA VAL A 522 -2.53 -0.51 -16.27
C VAL A 522 -1.09 -0.30 -15.82
N TRP A 523 -0.16 -1.13 -16.25
CA TRP A 523 1.26 -1.01 -15.86
C TRP A 523 1.87 0.32 -16.30
N HIS A 524 1.57 0.76 -17.51
CA HIS A 524 2.02 2.05 -18.00
C HIS A 524 1.45 3.21 -17.17
N ALA A 525 0.14 3.20 -16.89
CA ALA A 525 -0.50 4.22 -16.08
C ALA A 525 0.04 4.24 -14.63
N MET A 526 0.29 3.08 -14.02
CA MET A 526 0.91 2.99 -12.69
C MET A 526 2.36 3.49 -12.70
N SER A 527 3.13 3.21 -13.74
CA SER A 527 4.49 3.76 -13.90
C SER A 527 4.47 5.29 -14.00
N GLU A 528 3.57 5.86 -14.82
CA GLU A 528 3.40 7.31 -14.90
C GLU A 528 2.96 7.93 -13.56
N TYR A 529 2.09 7.23 -12.81
CA TYR A 529 1.67 7.63 -11.47
C TYR A 529 2.85 7.67 -10.51
N ALA A 530 3.69 6.63 -10.50
CA ALA A 530 4.89 6.56 -9.67
C ALA A 530 5.86 7.73 -9.97
N HIS A 531 6.11 8.01 -11.25
CA HIS A 531 6.93 9.16 -11.66
C HIS A 531 6.33 10.51 -11.22
N THR A 532 5.02 10.65 -11.27
CA THR A 532 4.32 11.89 -10.93
C THR A 532 4.33 12.18 -9.44
N TRP A 533 4.14 11.16 -8.63
CA TRP A 533 3.98 11.28 -7.18
C TRP A 533 5.23 10.93 -6.38
N ARG A 534 6.35 10.66 -7.06
CA ARG A 534 7.63 10.39 -6.38
C ARG A 534 7.96 11.44 -5.33
N PHE A 535 8.23 11.00 -4.10
CA PHE A 535 8.53 11.81 -2.91
C PHE A 535 7.44 12.85 -2.57
N LYS A 536 6.19 12.45 -2.75
CA LYS A 536 5.00 13.23 -2.38
C LYS A 536 4.02 12.33 -1.64
N HIS A 537 2.93 12.94 -1.16
CA HIS A 537 1.87 12.27 -0.41
C HIS A 537 0.58 12.18 -1.24
N PRO A 538 0.43 11.18 -2.12
CA PRO A 538 -0.81 10.97 -2.85
C PRO A 538 -1.88 10.36 -1.97
N SER A 539 -3.14 10.70 -2.25
CA SER A 539 -4.32 10.07 -1.68
C SER A 539 -4.94 9.04 -2.65
N PRO A 540 -5.87 8.18 -2.19
CA PRO A 540 -6.65 7.33 -3.09
C PRO A 540 -7.39 8.10 -4.18
N TRP A 541 -7.85 9.32 -3.90
CA TRP A 541 -8.51 10.16 -4.90
C TRP A 541 -7.55 10.60 -6.01
N ASP A 542 -6.32 10.96 -5.65
CA ASP A 542 -5.29 11.26 -6.64
C ASP A 542 -5.05 10.04 -7.54
N TYR A 543 -4.98 8.84 -6.98
CA TYR A 543 -4.82 7.61 -7.74
C TYR A 543 -6.02 7.35 -8.67
N MET A 544 -7.25 7.40 -8.17
CA MET A 544 -8.45 7.15 -8.95
C MET A 544 -8.59 8.13 -10.14
N PHE A 545 -8.40 9.42 -9.89
CA PHE A 545 -8.47 10.45 -10.94
C PHE A 545 -7.31 10.32 -11.92
N PHE A 546 -6.10 9.97 -11.43
CA PHE A 546 -4.96 9.75 -12.29
C PHE A 546 -5.18 8.59 -13.25
N MET A 547 -5.67 7.47 -12.76
CA MET A 547 -5.95 6.29 -13.59
C MET A 547 -7.07 6.58 -14.60
N ASN A 548 -8.15 7.26 -14.21
CA ASN A 548 -9.17 7.71 -15.15
C ASN A 548 -8.58 8.55 -16.29
N HIS A 549 -7.70 9.48 -15.95
CA HIS A 549 -7.06 10.37 -16.92
C HIS A 549 -6.07 9.63 -17.82
N ALA A 550 -5.17 8.85 -17.24
CA ALA A 550 -4.14 8.11 -17.97
C ALA A 550 -4.73 7.03 -18.90
N LEU A 551 -5.78 6.36 -18.47
CA LEU A 551 -6.47 5.34 -19.25
C LEU A 551 -7.53 5.91 -20.20
N HIS A 552 -7.79 7.22 -20.18
CA HIS A 552 -8.83 7.90 -20.97
C HIS A 552 -10.23 7.25 -20.82
N GLN A 553 -10.56 6.82 -19.61
CA GLN A 553 -11.83 6.17 -19.29
C GLN A 553 -12.44 6.70 -17.98
N ASP A 554 -13.76 6.80 -17.95
CA ASP A 554 -14.48 7.02 -16.70
C ASP A 554 -14.66 5.69 -15.98
N LEU A 555 -13.80 5.44 -15.01
CA LEU A 555 -13.80 4.26 -14.15
C LEU A 555 -14.41 4.56 -12.77
N SER A 556 -15.17 5.64 -12.62
CA SER A 556 -15.75 6.05 -11.32
C SER A 556 -16.64 4.95 -10.72
N TRP A 557 -17.38 4.23 -11.55
CA TRP A 557 -18.16 3.07 -11.15
C TRP A 557 -17.29 1.97 -10.56
N PHE A 558 -16.13 1.71 -11.18
CA PHE A 558 -15.18 0.67 -10.78
C PHE A 558 -14.55 0.98 -9.42
N TRP A 559 -14.10 2.23 -9.24
CA TRP A 559 -13.53 2.68 -7.97
C TRP A 559 -14.57 2.66 -6.85
N TYR A 560 -15.82 3.03 -7.15
CA TYR A 560 -16.91 2.97 -6.19
C TYR A 560 -17.11 1.55 -5.67
N ASP A 561 -17.29 0.58 -6.55
CA ASP A 561 -17.57 -0.80 -6.18
C ASP A 561 -16.41 -1.43 -5.41
N TRP A 562 -15.16 -1.22 -5.87
CA TRP A 562 -13.99 -1.83 -5.24
C TRP A 562 -13.57 -1.18 -3.93
N LEU A 563 -13.58 0.15 -3.84
CA LEU A 563 -12.98 0.89 -2.72
C LEU A 563 -13.99 1.24 -1.62
N PHE A 564 -15.24 1.53 -1.98
CA PHE A 564 -16.22 2.07 -1.05
C PHE A 564 -17.33 1.08 -0.67
N THR A 565 -17.39 -0.08 -1.32
CA THR A 565 -18.41 -1.10 -1.06
C THR A 565 -17.82 -2.49 -0.85
N THR A 566 -18.71 -3.45 -0.58
CA THR A 566 -18.42 -4.88 -0.59
C THR A 566 -19.17 -5.59 -1.70
N ASP A 567 -19.44 -4.88 -2.78
CA ASP A 567 -20.13 -5.42 -3.94
C ASP A 567 -19.29 -6.50 -4.62
N ALA A 568 -19.95 -7.47 -5.22
CA ALA A 568 -19.32 -8.63 -5.81
C ALA A 568 -19.79 -8.84 -7.24
N VAL A 569 -18.95 -9.46 -8.05
CA VAL A 569 -19.33 -10.03 -9.35
C VAL A 569 -20.06 -11.34 -9.09
N ASP A 570 -21.19 -11.56 -9.80
CA ASP A 570 -21.97 -12.80 -9.75
C ASP A 570 -22.71 -12.93 -11.08
N GLY A 571 -22.08 -13.57 -12.05
CA GLY A 571 -22.54 -13.72 -13.42
C GLY A 571 -23.04 -15.12 -13.70
N SER A 572 -23.94 -15.28 -14.69
CA SER A 572 -24.44 -16.60 -15.06
C SER A 572 -24.89 -16.66 -16.52
N ILE A 573 -24.84 -17.83 -17.14
CA ILE A 573 -25.51 -18.09 -18.41
C ILE A 573 -26.91 -18.70 -18.13
N GLN A 574 -27.96 -17.96 -18.46
CA GLN A 574 -29.31 -18.39 -18.24
C GLN A 574 -29.85 -19.29 -19.36
N GLY A 575 -29.32 -19.19 -20.57
CA GLY A 575 -29.75 -20.02 -21.69
C GLY A 575 -29.19 -19.56 -23.03
N MET A 576 -29.33 -20.39 -24.03
CA MET A 576 -28.94 -20.14 -25.39
C MET A 576 -30.07 -20.51 -26.36
N SER A 577 -30.31 -19.68 -27.36
CA SER A 577 -31.24 -19.95 -28.46
C SER A 577 -30.58 -19.65 -29.81
N ALA A 578 -30.94 -20.41 -30.84
CA ALA A 578 -30.47 -20.20 -32.21
C ALA A 578 -31.68 -20.10 -33.15
N MET A 579 -31.74 -19.00 -33.92
CA MET A 579 -32.77 -18.77 -34.95
C MET A 579 -32.12 -18.17 -36.20
N HIS A 580 -32.40 -18.75 -37.36
CA HIS A 580 -31.98 -18.26 -38.66
C HIS A 580 -30.44 -18.02 -38.78
N GLY A 581 -29.63 -18.90 -38.17
CA GLY A 581 -28.15 -18.78 -38.16
C GLY A 581 -27.58 -17.81 -37.12
N ARG A 582 -28.44 -17.12 -36.38
CA ARG A 582 -28.05 -16.22 -35.32
C ARG A 582 -28.22 -16.87 -33.95
N THR A 583 -27.19 -16.84 -33.12
CA THR A 583 -27.23 -17.36 -31.74
C THR A 583 -27.40 -16.21 -30.77
N THR A 584 -28.25 -16.39 -29.77
CA THR A 584 -28.39 -15.47 -28.64
C THR A 584 -28.12 -16.22 -27.34
N VAL A 585 -27.14 -15.77 -26.60
CA VAL A 585 -26.82 -16.23 -25.23
C VAL A 585 -27.37 -15.20 -24.25
N THR A 586 -28.20 -15.65 -23.32
CA THR A 586 -28.70 -14.78 -22.25
C THR A 586 -27.78 -14.87 -21.04
N VAL A 587 -27.09 -13.78 -20.77
CA VAL A 587 -26.22 -13.62 -19.61
C VAL A 587 -26.94 -12.80 -18.54
N ARG A 588 -26.83 -13.21 -17.29
CA ARG A 588 -27.39 -12.50 -16.14
C ARG A 588 -26.30 -12.17 -15.16
N GLN A 589 -26.38 -11.03 -14.48
CA GLN A 589 -25.57 -10.65 -13.34
C GLN A 589 -26.44 -10.40 -12.12
N ASP A 590 -26.29 -11.24 -11.10
CA ASP A 590 -26.96 -11.11 -9.82
C ASP A 590 -26.15 -10.24 -8.83
N GLY A 591 -24.83 -10.16 -8.99
CA GLY A 591 -23.96 -9.27 -8.25
C GLY A 591 -24.19 -7.79 -8.58
N GLU A 592 -23.87 -6.91 -7.64
CA GLU A 592 -23.94 -5.45 -7.86
C GLU A 592 -22.77 -4.93 -8.69
N MET A 593 -21.57 -5.49 -8.52
CA MET A 593 -20.38 -5.13 -9.30
C MET A 593 -20.48 -5.67 -10.73
N PRO A 594 -20.51 -4.82 -11.76
CA PRO A 594 -20.56 -5.27 -13.13
C PRO A 594 -19.18 -5.73 -13.63
N SER A 595 -19.18 -6.69 -14.57
CA SER A 595 -18.00 -7.13 -15.29
C SER A 595 -18.24 -7.15 -16.80
N PRO A 596 -17.19 -7.11 -17.65
CA PRO A 596 -17.34 -7.42 -19.07
C PRO A 596 -17.96 -8.79 -19.28
N VAL A 597 -18.70 -8.95 -20.38
CA VAL A 597 -19.22 -10.26 -20.78
C VAL A 597 -18.24 -10.88 -21.78
N VAL A 598 -17.41 -11.79 -21.31
CA VAL A 598 -16.46 -12.55 -22.12
C VAL A 598 -17.00 -13.98 -22.28
N LEU A 599 -17.36 -14.33 -23.50
CA LEU A 599 -17.92 -15.65 -23.82
C LEU A 599 -16.92 -16.44 -24.67
N ASN A 600 -16.52 -17.61 -24.19
CA ASN A 600 -15.82 -18.59 -24.99
C ASN A 600 -16.84 -19.56 -25.58
N VAL A 601 -16.90 -19.64 -26.93
CA VAL A 601 -17.86 -20.43 -27.68
C VAL A 601 -17.11 -21.61 -28.29
N HIS A 602 -17.48 -22.82 -27.87
CA HIS A 602 -16.92 -24.06 -28.39
C HIS A 602 -17.88 -24.68 -29.42
N PHE A 603 -17.34 -25.02 -30.55
CA PHE A 603 -18.06 -25.58 -31.69
C PHE A 603 -17.71 -27.06 -31.89
N ALA A 604 -18.59 -27.79 -32.55
CA ALA A 604 -18.31 -29.14 -32.98
C ALA A 604 -17.01 -29.23 -33.79
N PRO A 605 -16.19 -30.30 -33.61
CA PRO A 605 -14.88 -30.42 -34.24
C PRO A 605 -14.92 -30.39 -35.78
N SER A 606 -16.08 -30.69 -36.36
CA SER A 606 -16.28 -30.71 -37.82
C SER A 606 -17.47 -29.86 -38.23
N GLY A 607 -17.40 -29.24 -39.40
CA GLY A 607 -18.46 -28.41 -39.95
C GLY A 607 -17.94 -27.26 -40.81
N PRO A 608 -18.81 -26.34 -41.22
CA PRO A 608 -18.43 -25.17 -42.01
C PRO A 608 -17.44 -24.27 -41.25
N ALA A 609 -16.60 -23.55 -41.97
CA ALA A 609 -15.68 -22.58 -41.40
C ALA A 609 -16.47 -21.48 -40.60
N LEU A 610 -15.88 -21.03 -39.48
CA LEU A 610 -16.46 -19.99 -38.65
C LEU A 610 -16.42 -18.65 -39.40
N ARG A 611 -17.51 -17.92 -39.32
CA ARG A 611 -17.60 -16.54 -39.81
C ARG A 611 -16.91 -15.57 -38.86
N ARG A 612 -16.34 -14.50 -39.38
CA ARG A 612 -15.85 -13.41 -38.57
C ARG A 612 -17.04 -12.63 -37.96
N VAL A 613 -16.96 -12.38 -36.69
CA VAL A 613 -17.94 -11.63 -35.91
C VAL A 613 -17.24 -10.41 -35.30
N PRO A 614 -17.82 -9.22 -35.31
CA PRO A 614 -17.30 -8.10 -34.55
C PRO A 614 -17.14 -8.45 -33.07
N ASN A 615 -16.15 -7.92 -32.40
CA ASN A 615 -15.81 -8.19 -30.99
C ASN A 615 -15.42 -9.65 -30.70
N ALA A 616 -15.14 -10.46 -31.73
CA ALA A 616 -14.75 -11.85 -31.56
C ALA A 616 -13.36 -12.12 -32.12
N MET A 617 -12.62 -12.97 -31.43
CA MET A 617 -11.39 -13.59 -31.85
C MET A 617 -11.63 -15.08 -32.08
N ILE A 618 -11.31 -15.59 -33.26
CA ILE A 618 -11.28 -17.04 -33.52
C ILE A 618 -9.95 -17.54 -32.96
N VAL A 619 -10.02 -18.38 -31.93
CA VAL A 619 -8.85 -18.91 -31.22
C VAL A 619 -8.27 -20.07 -32.02
N ASP A 620 -9.13 -20.97 -32.48
CA ASP A 620 -8.79 -22.12 -33.33
C ASP A 620 -10.02 -22.54 -34.20
N ASP A 621 -9.90 -23.69 -34.90
CA ASP A 621 -10.98 -24.17 -35.76
C ASP A 621 -12.30 -24.49 -35.08
N SER A 622 -12.29 -24.63 -33.73
CA SER A 622 -13.45 -25.06 -32.95
C SER A 622 -13.77 -24.11 -31.79
N THR A 623 -13.04 -23.00 -31.64
CA THR A 623 -13.18 -22.11 -30.50
C THR A 623 -13.10 -20.65 -30.92
N ALA A 624 -14.03 -19.82 -30.39
CA ALA A 624 -14.01 -18.38 -30.56
C ALA A 624 -14.35 -17.70 -29.24
N THR A 625 -13.63 -16.61 -28.92
CA THR A 625 -13.92 -15.74 -27.79
C THR A 625 -14.57 -14.45 -28.27
N ILE A 626 -15.69 -14.07 -27.67
CA ILE A 626 -16.37 -12.80 -27.97
C ILE A 626 -16.48 -11.97 -26.68
N THR A 627 -16.13 -10.69 -26.79
CA THR A 627 -16.11 -9.77 -25.63
C THR A 627 -17.07 -8.62 -25.83
N TYR A 628 -17.89 -8.38 -24.82
CA TYR A 628 -18.76 -7.21 -24.72
C TYR A 628 -18.31 -6.36 -23.53
N PRO A 629 -18.20 -5.02 -23.71
CA PRO A 629 -17.74 -4.14 -22.65
C PRO A 629 -18.74 -4.01 -21.50
N VAL A 630 -18.28 -3.55 -20.36
CA VAL A 630 -19.12 -3.31 -19.16
C VAL A 630 -20.33 -2.42 -19.46
N SER A 631 -20.24 -1.54 -20.46
CA SER A 631 -21.34 -0.63 -20.86
C SER A 631 -22.63 -1.32 -21.26
N VAL A 632 -22.63 -2.63 -21.52
CA VAL A 632 -23.86 -3.40 -21.77
C VAL A 632 -24.82 -3.41 -20.58
N TRP A 633 -24.31 -3.13 -19.38
CA TRP A 633 -25.06 -3.08 -18.13
C TRP A 633 -25.55 -1.66 -17.74
N TRP A 634 -25.12 -0.60 -18.45
CA TRP A 634 -25.39 0.79 -18.05
C TRP A 634 -26.86 1.22 -18.12
N ASN A 635 -27.72 0.39 -18.68
CA ASN A 635 -29.17 0.57 -18.62
C ASN A 635 -29.81 0.09 -17.30
N GLY A 636 -29.00 -0.42 -16.34
CA GLY A 636 -29.46 -0.96 -15.07
C GLY A 636 -30.07 -2.38 -15.14
N SER A 637 -30.10 -2.99 -16.33
CA SER A 637 -30.60 -4.36 -16.49
C SER A 637 -29.64 -5.35 -15.84
N ARG A 638 -30.20 -6.38 -15.22
CA ARG A 638 -29.44 -7.55 -14.76
C ARG A 638 -29.29 -8.62 -15.83
N THR A 639 -29.85 -8.41 -17.02
CA THR A 639 -29.83 -9.40 -18.11
C THR A 639 -29.31 -8.74 -19.39
N PHE A 640 -28.38 -9.39 -20.06
CA PHE A 640 -27.85 -9.01 -21.36
C PHE A 640 -28.03 -10.16 -22.36
N GLN A 641 -28.44 -9.84 -23.58
CA GLN A 641 -28.54 -10.80 -24.69
C GLN A 641 -27.37 -10.63 -25.66
N ALA A 642 -26.36 -11.47 -25.53
CA ALA A 642 -25.24 -11.55 -26.44
C ALA A 642 -25.68 -12.25 -27.72
N THR A 643 -25.76 -11.50 -28.83
CA THR A 643 -26.20 -12.04 -30.12
C THR A 643 -25.07 -12.01 -31.14
N PHE A 644 -24.80 -13.15 -31.79
CA PHE A 644 -23.72 -13.31 -32.77
C PHE A 644 -24.08 -14.35 -33.84
N ASP A 645 -23.35 -14.36 -34.96
CA ASP A 645 -23.51 -15.30 -36.08
C ASP A 645 -22.14 -15.80 -36.56
N PHE A 646 -21.67 -16.91 -36.03
CA PHE A 646 -20.48 -17.61 -36.49
C PHE A 646 -20.73 -18.55 -37.67
N GLY A 647 -21.95 -18.60 -38.23
CA GLY A 647 -22.37 -19.46 -39.31
C GLY A 647 -23.15 -20.70 -38.83
N ALA A 648 -23.16 -21.71 -39.66
CA ALA A 648 -24.01 -22.92 -39.46
C ALA A 648 -23.35 -24.01 -38.60
N ARG A 649 -22.16 -23.76 -38.03
CA ARG A 649 -21.48 -24.76 -37.19
C ARG A 649 -22.18 -24.91 -35.86
N THR A 650 -22.35 -26.14 -35.42
CA THR A 650 -23.03 -26.43 -34.13
C THR A 650 -22.20 -25.92 -32.95
N ILE A 651 -22.82 -25.17 -32.05
CA ILE A 651 -22.23 -24.79 -30.78
C ILE A 651 -22.50 -25.89 -29.75
N GLU A 652 -21.46 -26.41 -29.14
CA GLU A 652 -21.53 -27.47 -28.14
C GLU A 652 -21.56 -26.90 -26.71
N ARG A 653 -20.80 -25.84 -26.47
CA ARG A 653 -20.64 -25.24 -25.15
C ARG A 653 -20.37 -23.75 -25.28
N VAL A 654 -20.84 -22.99 -24.29
CA VAL A 654 -20.48 -21.57 -24.07
C VAL A 654 -20.06 -21.41 -22.62
N VAL A 655 -18.95 -20.72 -22.40
CA VAL A 655 -18.42 -20.43 -21.06
C VAL A 655 -18.30 -18.92 -20.88
N LEU A 656 -18.85 -18.40 -19.79
CA LEU A 656 -18.70 -17.01 -19.35
C LEU A 656 -17.41 -16.91 -18.53
N ASP A 657 -16.61 -15.89 -18.78
CA ASP A 657 -15.31 -15.64 -18.17
C ASP A 657 -14.43 -16.91 -18.10
N PRO A 658 -14.02 -17.47 -19.26
CA PRO A 658 -13.36 -18.75 -19.34
C PRO A 658 -12.05 -18.85 -18.56
N HIS A 659 -11.41 -17.71 -18.28
CA HIS A 659 -10.15 -17.62 -17.57
C HIS A 659 -10.32 -17.24 -16.09
N CYS A 660 -11.55 -17.06 -15.60
CA CYS A 660 -11.85 -16.57 -14.24
C CYS A 660 -11.13 -15.25 -13.90
N ARG A 661 -11.03 -14.35 -14.88
CA ARG A 661 -10.37 -13.05 -14.71
C ARG A 661 -11.17 -12.13 -13.81
N PHE A 662 -12.48 -12.27 -13.83
CA PHE A 662 -13.41 -11.49 -13.00
C PHE A 662 -13.82 -12.32 -11.78
N PRO A 663 -13.81 -11.72 -10.56
CA PRO A 663 -13.98 -12.48 -9.32
C PRO A 663 -15.45 -12.87 -9.08
N ASP A 664 -15.95 -13.82 -9.87
CA ASP A 664 -17.29 -14.33 -9.80
C ASP A 664 -17.52 -15.19 -8.55
N LYS A 665 -18.63 -14.96 -7.86
CA LYS A 665 -19.01 -15.71 -6.64
C LYS A 665 -19.37 -17.15 -6.92
N ASP A 666 -20.05 -17.40 -8.03
CA ASP A 666 -20.54 -18.72 -8.44
C ASP A 666 -20.20 -19.05 -9.88
N VAL A 667 -19.01 -19.62 -10.10
CA VAL A 667 -18.55 -20.03 -11.44
C VAL A 667 -19.24 -21.31 -11.94
N GLU A 668 -20.03 -22.02 -11.11
CA GLU A 668 -20.68 -23.27 -11.52
C GLU A 668 -21.77 -23.02 -12.56
N ASP A 669 -22.31 -21.81 -12.58
CA ASP A 669 -23.36 -21.42 -13.51
C ASP A 669 -22.87 -20.59 -14.72
N ASN A 670 -21.58 -20.48 -14.88
CA ASN A 670 -20.91 -19.81 -16.00
C ASN A 670 -20.84 -20.66 -17.29
N THR A 671 -21.33 -21.89 -17.28
CA THR A 671 -21.25 -22.79 -18.44
C THR A 671 -22.63 -23.18 -18.95
N TRP A 672 -22.80 -23.19 -20.27
CA TRP A 672 -24.00 -23.70 -20.94
C TRP A 672 -23.64 -24.75 -22.02
N PRO A 673 -24.29 -25.92 -22.10
CA PRO A 673 -25.31 -26.42 -21.14
C PRO A 673 -24.76 -26.57 -19.72
N ARG A 674 -25.62 -26.44 -18.71
CA ARG A 674 -25.25 -26.62 -17.31
C ARG A 674 -24.51 -27.94 -17.12
N GLN A 675 -23.36 -27.91 -16.50
CA GLN A 675 -22.64 -29.11 -16.07
C GLN A 675 -23.18 -29.56 -14.69
N PRO A 676 -23.28 -30.86 -14.43
CA PRO A 676 -23.56 -31.34 -13.08
C PRO A 676 -22.45 -30.87 -12.14
N ALA A 677 -22.82 -30.35 -10.95
CA ALA A 677 -21.82 -30.00 -9.94
C ALA A 677 -20.89 -31.19 -9.66
N PRO A 678 -19.57 -31.00 -9.58
CA PRO A 678 -18.64 -32.05 -9.19
C PRO A 678 -19.08 -32.65 -7.84
N ALA A 679 -19.12 -33.96 -7.74
CA ALA A 679 -19.44 -34.63 -6.49
C ALA A 679 -18.46 -34.15 -5.39
N GLU A 680 -18.98 -33.61 -4.28
CA GLU A 680 -18.15 -33.16 -3.16
C GLU A 680 -17.18 -34.29 -2.72
N PRO A 681 -15.89 -34.02 -2.61
CA PRO A 681 -14.96 -35.01 -2.08
C PRO A 681 -15.30 -35.27 -0.61
N GLN A 682 -15.81 -36.47 -0.32
CA GLN A 682 -16.07 -36.88 1.05
C GLN A 682 -14.76 -36.87 1.85
N GLY A 683 -14.63 -36.03 2.87
CA GLY A 683 -13.68 -36.21 3.95
C GLY A 683 -12.36 -35.45 3.86
N ARG A 684 -12.35 -34.17 3.54
CA ARG A 684 -11.19 -33.31 3.83
C ARG A 684 -11.57 -32.19 4.81
N GLY A 685 -10.76 -32.03 5.87
CA GLY A 685 -10.91 -30.99 6.87
C GLY A 685 -10.83 -29.57 6.27
N PHE A 686 -11.02 -28.55 7.10
CA PHE A 686 -11.20 -27.14 6.72
C PHE A 686 -10.21 -26.60 5.67
N ALA A 687 -8.98 -27.11 5.60
CA ALA A 687 -7.97 -26.77 4.60
C ALA A 687 -8.20 -27.40 3.21
N GLY A 688 -9.18 -28.28 3.05
CA GLY A 688 -9.49 -29.00 1.80
C GLY A 688 -10.77 -28.55 1.09
N ARG A 689 -11.45 -27.53 1.58
CA ARG A 689 -12.69 -27.03 0.96
C ARG A 689 -12.47 -26.20 -0.30
N PHE A 690 -11.24 -25.75 -0.51
CA PHE A 690 -10.86 -25.02 -1.73
C PHE A 690 -9.98 -25.94 -2.59
N GLY A 691 -10.58 -26.77 -3.41
CA GLY A 691 -9.87 -27.42 -4.49
C GLY A 691 -9.20 -26.37 -5.41
N PRO A 692 -8.20 -26.76 -6.23
CA PRO A 692 -7.64 -25.85 -7.20
C PRO A 692 -8.76 -25.23 -8.03
N PRO A 693 -8.67 -23.95 -8.39
CA PRO A 693 -9.67 -23.29 -9.21
C PRO A 693 -9.86 -24.06 -10.52
N VAL A 694 -11.08 -24.40 -10.83
CA VAL A 694 -11.44 -25.05 -12.10
C VAL A 694 -12.05 -23.97 -12.98
N CYS A 695 -11.20 -23.18 -13.63
CA CYS A 695 -11.65 -22.34 -14.73
C CYS A 695 -11.93 -23.25 -15.92
N HIS A 696 -13.15 -23.29 -16.40
CA HIS A 696 -13.61 -24.16 -17.49
C HIS A 696 -13.30 -23.55 -18.88
N GLY A 697 -12.10 -23.01 -19.09
CA GLY A 697 -11.66 -22.46 -20.38
C GLY A 697 -11.46 -23.52 -21.47
#